data_f8b9482c661dc6db57bcb1b424042ce7
#
_entry.id   f8b9482c661dc6db57bcb1b424042ce7
#
_cell.length_a   1.000
_cell.length_b   1.000
_cell.length_c   1.000
_cell.angle_alpha   90.00
_cell.angle_beta   90.00
_cell.angle_gamma   90.00
#
_symmetry.space_group_name_H-M   'P 1'
#
loop_
_entity.id
_entity.type
_entity.pdbx_description
1 polymer ?
#
loop_
_entity_poly.entity_id
_entity_poly.type
_entity_poly.pdbx_seq_one_letter_code
_entity_poly.pdbx_strand_id
1 'polypeptide(L)'
;MVEAKIKALRDELERHNYNYYVLSAPTISDFEFDKMMKELQELEAAHPEFADPDSPTRRVGSDLSKEFEQVVHKYPMLSLGNTYSEDEIRDFYDRTVRSLNEPFEIVAELKYDGTSISLTYEKGRLTRAVTRGDGTRGDDVTANIKTIRSVPLRLRGSDFPEEFEIRGEVLLPWAEFDRLNKEREEQEEPLFANPRNAASGTLKQQNPAIVASRKLDAYFYYLLGENLPAEGHYENLQAARAWGFKIPDVIRKCQSLQDIFDYIAYWDVERKNLPVATDGIVLKVNSLRQQRNLGFTSKSPRWAIAYKFQAERAETRLNSVSFQVGRTGTVTPVANLEPVLLAGTVVKRASLHNADIIEGLDLHIGDQVYVEKGGEIIPKIVGVNVEARSMLMGDKVRFIRVCPECGTPLVRPEGEAAHYCPNESGCPPQIKGRIEHFVTRKAIGPETVEDLYNAGYVKDSADLYTLTVADLLRLERWAEKSAQNLMSSLEESKQVPFERVLFGLGIRFVGETVAKRLVSAFHSIEALEQASLEDLVAVDEIGERIAQSVLSYFSDEKNRTLVNRLKEQGLRMAVSEEQLANRSEKLKGLTIVISGTFSKHSRDEYKAMIEQHGGKNSGSVSGKTDYILAGENMGPAKLEKAAKLGVKIINEDAFLNMLE
;
A
#
# COMPACT_ATOMS: atom_id res chain seq x y z
N MET A 1 16.60 -21.00 -42.44
CA MET A 1 16.07 -22.32 -42.00
C MET A 1 16.19 -22.49 -40.49
N VAL A 2 17.35 -22.23 -39.87
CA VAL A 2 17.54 -22.35 -38.40
C VAL A 2 16.73 -21.31 -37.62
N GLU A 3 16.75 -20.05 -38.05
CA GLU A 3 15.97 -18.96 -37.43
C GLU A 3 14.47 -19.31 -37.37
N ALA A 4 13.91 -19.81 -38.47
CA ALA A 4 12.51 -20.22 -38.52
C ALA A 4 12.20 -21.37 -37.57
N LYS A 5 13.15 -22.30 -37.36
CA LYS A 5 13.02 -23.39 -36.43
C LYS A 5 13.04 -22.90 -34.95
N ILE A 6 13.98 -22.00 -34.64
CA ILE A 6 14.06 -21.36 -33.30
C ILE A 6 12.76 -20.64 -32.98
N LYS A 7 12.25 -19.84 -33.92
CA LYS A 7 11.00 -19.12 -33.76
C LYS A 7 9.80 -20.07 -33.53
N ALA A 8 9.68 -21.10 -34.35
CA ALA A 8 8.61 -22.09 -34.23
C ALA A 8 8.63 -22.81 -32.87
N LEU A 9 9.82 -23.20 -32.38
CA LEU A 9 9.97 -23.82 -31.06
C LEU A 9 9.60 -22.87 -29.90
N ARG A 10 9.96 -21.57 -30.00
CA ARG A 10 9.54 -20.57 -29.01
C ARG A 10 8.03 -20.42 -28.98
N ASP A 11 7.41 -20.23 -30.13
CA ASP A 11 5.96 -20.06 -30.25
C ASP A 11 5.20 -21.29 -29.72
N GLU A 12 5.71 -22.48 -29.97
CA GLU A 12 5.12 -23.73 -29.52
C GLU A 12 5.28 -23.96 -28.01
N LEU A 13 6.45 -23.70 -27.46
CA LEU A 13 6.69 -23.76 -26.01
C LEU A 13 5.87 -22.74 -25.24
N GLU A 14 5.69 -21.52 -25.77
CA GLU A 14 4.80 -20.52 -25.17
C GLU A 14 3.34 -20.96 -25.21
N ARG A 15 2.88 -21.58 -26.30
CA ARG A 15 1.55 -22.15 -26.40
C ARG A 15 1.32 -23.24 -25.36
N HIS A 16 2.29 -24.14 -25.15
CA HIS A 16 2.19 -25.21 -24.15
C HIS A 16 2.26 -24.66 -22.72
N ASN A 17 3.09 -23.66 -22.45
CA ASN A 17 3.09 -22.93 -21.19
C ASN A 17 1.71 -22.32 -20.88
N TYR A 18 1.10 -21.66 -21.85
CA TYR A 18 -0.23 -21.08 -21.69
C TYR A 18 -1.29 -22.14 -21.42
N ASN A 19 -1.30 -23.24 -22.17
CA ASN A 19 -2.26 -24.33 -21.97
C ASN A 19 -2.11 -24.93 -20.57
N TYR A 20 -0.89 -25.11 -20.10
CA TYR A 20 -0.62 -25.71 -18.79
C TYR A 20 -0.91 -24.75 -17.63
N TYR A 21 -0.30 -23.54 -17.63
CA TYR A 21 -0.31 -22.65 -16.47
C TYR A 21 -1.51 -21.68 -16.43
N VAL A 22 -2.07 -21.33 -17.57
CA VAL A 22 -3.20 -20.39 -17.66
C VAL A 22 -4.53 -21.13 -17.84
N LEU A 23 -4.61 -22.07 -18.76
CA LEU A 23 -5.84 -22.82 -19.05
C LEU A 23 -6.01 -24.10 -18.19
N SER A 24 -4.96 -24.53 -17.47
CA SER A 24 -4.94 -25.80 -16.74
C SER A 24 -5.35 -27.01 -17.61
N ALA A 25 -5.03 -26.96 -18.90
CA ALA A 25 -5.38 -27.95 -19.92
C ALA A 25 -4.13 -28.34 -20.74
N PRO A 26 -3.18 -29.10 -20.15
CA PRO A 26 -1.97 -29.51 -20.85
C PRO A 26 -2.30 -30.38 -22.07
N THR A 27 -1.60 -30.11 -23.18
CA THR A 27 -1.79 -30.81 -24.47
C THR A 27 -0.62 -31.71 -24.83
N ILE A 28 0.47 -31.67 -24.06
CA ILE A 28 1.64 -32.55 -24.18
C ILE A 28 2.08 -32.99 -22.79
N SER A 29 2.90 -34.05 -22.72
CA SER A 29 3.52 -34.51 -21.48
C SER A 29 4.68 -33.61 -21.06
N ASP A 30 5.02 -33.61 -19.76
CA ASP A 30 6.19 -32.86 -19.24
C ASP A 30 7.49 -33.28 -19.94
N PHE A 31 7.62 -34.58 -20.26
CA PHE A 31 8.77 -35.10 -20.98
C PHE A 31 8.92 -34.51 -22.40
N GLU A 32 7.81 -34.40 -23.14
CA GLU A 32 7.81 -33.78 -24.48
C GLU A 32 8.14 -32.31 -24.40
N PHE A 33 7.59 -31.59 -23.40
CA PHE A 33 7.90 -30.20 -23.14
C PHE A 33 9.39 -29.99 -22.82
N ASP A 34 9.97 -30.78 -21.92
CA ASP A 34 11.38 -30.71 -21.54
C ASP A 34 12.30 -30.98 -22.72
N LYS A 35 11.92 -31.94 -23.58
CA LYS A 35 12.67 -32.25 -24.80
C LYS A 35 12.71 -31.07 -25.78
N MET A 36 11.57 -30.40 -25.99
CA MET A 36 11.48 -29.21 -26.84
C MET A 36 12.26 -28.05 -26.23
N MET A 37 12.21 -27.87 -24.92
CA MET A 37 12.96 -26.83 -24.20
C MET A 37 14.46 -27.03 -24.36
N LYS A 38 14.94 -28.27 -24.24
CA LYS A 38 16.36 -28.61 -24.42
C LYS A 38 16.82 -28.38 -25.86
N GLU A 39 16.02 -28.76 -26.85
CA GLU A 39 16.31 -28.52 -28.26
C GLU A 39 16.43 -27.02 -28.55
N LEU A 40 15.53 -26.20 -27.99
CA LEU A 40 15.60 -24.75 -28.13
C LEU A 40 16.87 -24.18 -27.47
N GLN A 41 17.23 -24.64 -26.26
CA GLN A 41 18.46 -24.21 -25.58
C GLN A 41 19.72 -24.51 -26.40
N GLU A 42 19.80 -25.70 -26.98
CA GLU A 42 20.93 -26.11 -27.82
C GLU A 42 21.03 -25.26 -29.10
N LEU A 43 19.89 -24.96 -29.74
CA LEU A 43 19.84 -24.11 -30.93
C LEU A 43 20.20 -22.65 -30.64
N GLU A 44 19.70 -22.09 -29.52
CA GLU A 44 20.02 -20.71 -29.11
C GLU A 44 21.50 -20.57 -28.70
N ALA A 45 22.08 -21.59 -28.07
CA ALA A 45 23.50 -21.61 -27.72
C ALA A 45 24.39 -21.70 -28.97
N ALA A 46 23.97 -22.45 -30.01
CA ALA A 46 24.70 -22.57 -31.28
C ALA A 46 24.54 -21.34 -32.17
N HIS A 47 23.48 -20.53 -31.97
CA HIS A 47 23.12 -19.40 -32.79
C HIS A 47 22.80 -18.16 -31.95
N PRO A 48 23.79 -17.56 -31.24
CA PRO A 48 23.61 -16.40 -30.40
C PRO A 48 23.12 -15.14 -31.14
N GLU A 49 23.29 -15.10 -32.48
CA GLU A 49 22.76 -14.04 -33.35
C GLU A 49 21.20 -13.96 -33.32
N PHE A 50 20.51 -15.05 -32.98
CA PHE A 50 19.07 -15.11 -32.86
C PHE A 50 18.60 -15.07 -31.38
N ALA A 51 19.46 -14.61 -30.47
CA ALA A 51 19.13 -14.50 -29.08
C ALA A 51 17.91 -13.57 -28.87
N ASP A 52 16.95 -14.04 -28.09
CA ASP A 52 15.78 -13.25 -27.67
C ASP A 52 15.75 -13.20 -26.14
N PRO A 53 15.76 -12.00 -25.51
CA PRO A 53 15.70 -11.88 -24.07
C PRO A 53 14.40 -12.44 -23.46
N ASP A 54 13.34 -12.55 -24.27
CA ASP A 54 12.04 -13.08 -23.85
C ASP A 54 11.85 -14.55 -24.23
N SER A 55 12.90 -15.25 -24.63
CA SER A 55 12.83 -16.69 -24.91
C SER A 55 12.37 -17.49 -23.67
N PRO A 56 11.53 -18.51 -23.83
CA PRO A 56 11.16 -19.42 -22.75
C PRO A 56 12.38 -20.03 -22.02
N THR A 57 13.53 -20.17 -22.71
CA THR A 57 14.77 -20.68 -22.14
C THR A 57 15.43 -19.72 -21.13
N ARG A 58 15.11 -18.44 -21.18
CA ARG A 58 15.69 -17.37 -20.34
C ARG A 58 14.82 -16.97 -19.16
N ARG A 59 13.70 -17.62 -18.92
CA ARG A 59 12.83 -17.35 -17.77
C ARG A 59 13.51 -17.60 -16.41
N VAL A 60 14.59 -18.37 -16.38
CA VAL A 60 15.39 -18.63 -15.18
C VAL A 60 16.67 -17.80 -15.30
N GLY A 61 16.64 -16.57 -14.80
CA GLY A 61 17.83 -15.71 -14.75
C GLY A 61 18.86 -16.23 -13.75
N SER A 62 20.15 -16.13 -14.11
CA SER A 62 21.28 -16.47 -13.21
C SER A 62 21.89 -15.26 -12.52
N ASP A 63 21.37 -14.04 -12.76
CA ASP A 63 21.98 -12.80 -12.27
C ASP A 63 21.47 -12.44 -10.88
N LEU A 64 22.40 -12.35 -9.93
CA LEU A 64 22.14 -11.87 -8.58
C LEU A 64 21.94 -10.35 -8.61
N SER A 65 20.74 -9.90 -8.29
CA SER A 65 20.47 -8.49 -8.03
C SER A 65 20.93 -8.13 -6.61
N LYS A 66 21.69 -7.05 -6.47
CA LYS A 66 22.18 -6.62 -5.13
C LYS A 66 21.15 -5.80 -4.36
N GLU A 67 20.28 -5.06 -5.04
CA GLU A 67 19.17 -4.27 -4.49
C GLU A 67 18.11 -4.09 -5.58
N PHE A 68 16.85 -3.93 -5.17
CA PHE A 68 15.78 -3.60 -6.11
C PHE A 68 15.73 -2.10 -6.36
N GLU A 69 15.70 -1.70 -7.61
CA GLU A 69 15.48 -0.30 -7.98
C GLU A 69 14.09 0.15 -7.56
N GLN A 70 13.99 1.36 -7.00
CA GLN A 70 12.71 1.97 -6.65
C GLN A 70 12.13 2.72 -7.84
N VAL A 71 10.93 2.35 -8.25
CA VAL A 71 10.23 2.92 -9.41
C VAL A 71 8.98 3.66 -8.97
N VAL A 72 8.75 4.86 -9.51
CA VAL A 72 7.52 5.62 -9.31
C VAL A 72 6.44 5.05 -10.23
N HIS A 73 5.26 4.77 -9.67
CA HIS A 73 4.11 4.31 -10.45
C HIS A 73 3.59 5.41 -11.37
N LYS A 74 3.36 5.08 -12.64
CA LYS A 74 2.68 5.98 -13.60
C LYS A 74 1.25 6.27 -13.13
N TYR A 75 0.56 5.26 -12.61
CA TYR A 75 -0.74 5.38 -11.98
C TYR A 75 -0.63 4.95 -10.50
N PRO A 76 -1.06 5.76 -9.51
CA PRO A 76 -0.97 5.39 -8.11
C PRO A 76 -1.68 4.07 -7.79
N MET A 77 -1.08 3.22 -6.96
CA MET A 77 -1.67 1.96 -6.50
C MET A 77 -2.39 2.16 -5.15
N LEU A 78 -3.60 2.73 -5.21
CA LEU A 78 -4.39 3.03 -4.03
C LEU A 78 -4.96 1.77 -3.38
N SER A 79 -5.18 1.83 -2.07
CA SER A 79 -5.93 0.80 -1.34
C SER A 79 -7.42 0.93 -1.60
N LEU A 80 -8.17 -0.17 -1.45
CA LEU A 80 -9.63 -0.16 -1.48
C LEU A 80 -10.18 0.15 -0.08
N GLY A 81 -11.34 0.81 -0.02
CA GLY A 81 -12.13 0.87 1.21
C GLY A 81 -12.63 -0.53 1.58
N ASN A 82 -12.56 -0.89 2.87
CA ASN A 82 -13.03 -2.17 3.36
C ASN A 82 -14.47 -2.04 3.90
N THR A 83 -15.27 -3.08 3.69
CA THR A 83 -16.59 -3.28 4.29
C THR A 83 -16.69 -4.69 4.86
N TYR A 84 -17.58 -4.90 5.82
CA TYR A 84 -17.73 -6.14 6.57
C TYR A 84 -19.19 -6.60 6.70
N SER A 85 -20.15 -5.81 6.21
CA SER A 85 -21.57 -6.08 6.29
C SER A 85 -22.30 -5.78 4.99
N GLU A 86 -23.49 -6.38 4.82
CA GLU A 86 -24.36 -6.09 3.69
C GLU A 86 -24.87 -4.64 3.71
N ASP A 87 -25.09 -4.06 4.89
CA ASP A 87 -25.53 -2.67 5.01
C ASP A 87 -24.46 -1.69 4.48
N GLU A 88 -23.19 -1.93 4.75
CA GLU A 88 -22.10 -1.11 4.20
C GLU A 88 -21.98 -1.26 2.66
N ILE A 89 -22.26 -2.44 2.11
CA ILE A 89 -22.35 -2.63 0.66
C ILE A 89 -23.54 -1.89 0.09
N ARG A 90 -24.69 -1.92 0.76
CA ARG A 90 -25.88 -1.14 0.39
C ARG A 90 -25.59 0.35 0.40
N ASP A 91 -24.90 0.85 1.41
CA ASP A 91 -24.48 2.25 1.49
C ASP A 91 -23.55 2.65 0.33
N PHE A 92 -22.63 1.77 -0.05
CA PHE A 92 -21.78 2.00 -1.23
C PHE A 92 -22.59 2.06 -2.51
N TYR A 93 -23.52 1.12 -2.70
CA TYR A 93 -24.40 1.05 -3.86
C TYR A 93 -25.29 2.31 -3.97
N ASP A 94 -25.92 2.71 -2.87
CA ASP A 94 -26.81 3.87 -2.80
C ASP A 94 -26.06 5.20 -3.03
N ARG A 95 -24.82 5.31 -2.53
CA ARG A 95 -23.94 6.45 -2.83
C ARG A 95 -23.61 6.50 -4.31
N THR A 96 -23.35 5.37 -4.94
CA THR A 96 -23.06 5.26 -6.37
C THR A 96 -24.27 5.67 -7.19
N VAL A 97 -25.47 5.18 -6.85
CA VAL A 97 -26.76 5.60 -7.47
C VAL A 97 -26.92 7.12 -7.44
N ARG A 98 -26.78 7.72 -6.25
CA ARG A 98 -26.94 9.17 -6.06
C ARG A 98 -25.89 10.00 -6.80
N SER A 99 -24.66 9.48 -6.88
CA SER A 99 -23.55 10.21 -7.51
C SER A 99 -23.58 10.16 -9.02
N LEU A 100 -24.02 9.04 -9.60
CA LEU A 100 -24.08 8.86 -11.05
C LEU A 100 -25.40 9.36 -11.62
N ASN A 101 -26.52 9.12 -10.95
CA ASN A 101 -27.88 9.41 -11.42
C ASN A 101 -28.16 8.85 -12.83
N GLU A 102 -27.56 7.74 -13.17
CA GLU A 102 -27.72 6.99 -14.43
C GLU A 102 -27.56 5.48 -14.15
N PRO A 103 -28.04 4.58 -15.02
CA PRO A 103 -27.82 3.15 -14.89
C PRO A 103 -26.33 2.79 -14.89
N PHE A 104 -25.96 1.82 -14.06
CA PHE A 104 -24.59 1.30 -13.98
C PHE A 104 -24.59 -0.19 -13.67
N GLU A 105 -23.48 -0.85 -13.98
CA GLU A 105 -23.21 -2.24 -13.63
C GLU A 105 -22.07 -2.32 -12.64
N ILE A 106 -22.14 -3.29 -11.74
CA ILE A 106 -21.03 -3.64 -10.83
C ILE A 106 -20.36 -4.92 -11.32
N VAL A 107 -19.05 -4.94 -11.36
CA VAL A 107 -18.25 -6.15 -11.55
C VAL A 107 -17.82 -6.65 -10.19
N ALA A 108 -18.22 -7.88 -9.88
CA ALA A 108 -17.82 -8.58 -8.66
C ALA A 108 -16.67 -9.54 -8.97
N GLU A 109 -15.63 -9.48 -8.18
CA GLU A 109 -14.39 -10.23 -8.32
C GLU A 109 -13.98 -10.80 -6.96
N LEU A 110 -13.25 -11.93 -6.96
CA LEU A 110 -12.62 -12.40 -5.73
C LEU A 110 -11.42 -11.51 -5.35
N LYS A 111 -11.32 -11.23 -4.08
CA LYS A 111 -10.15 -10.56 -3.49
C LYS A 111 -9.10 -11.60 -3.14
N TYR A 112 -8.15 -11.76 -4.04
CA TYR A 112 -7.03 -12.68 -3.84
C TYR A 112 -6.08 -12.15 -2.76
N ASP A 113 -5.57 -13.05 -1.93
CA ASP A 113 -4.68 -12.73 -0.81
C ASP A 113 -3.22 -13.08 -1.15
N GLY A 114 -2.54 -12.14 -1.78
CA GLY A 114 -1.16 -12.28 -2.23
C GLY A 114 -0.39 -10.97 -2.14
N THR A 115 0.42 -10.71 -3.15
CA THR A 115 1.21 -9.48 -3.29
C THR A 115 0.84 -8.75 -4.58
N SER A 116 0.33 -7.54 -4.45
CA SER A 116 -0.07 -6.73 -5.60
C SER A 116 1.13 -6.34 -6.47
N ILE A 117 0.93 -6.42 -7.77
CA ILE A 117 1.93 -6.13 -8.80
C ILE A 117 1.33 -5.27 -9.92
N SER A 118 2.12 -4.36 -10.48
CA SER A 118 1.83 -3.65 -11.73
C SER A 118 2.82 -4.07 -12.79
N LEU A 119 2.32 -4.55 -13.92
CA LEU A 119 3.11 -4.94 -15.09
C LEU A 119 2.92 -3.92 -16.20
N THR A 120 4.02 -3.43 -16.77
CA THR A 120 4.02 -2.55 -17.94
C THR A 120 4.37 -3.36 -19.18
N TYR A 121 3.54 -3.21 -20.20
CA TYR A 121 3.75 -3.78 -21.52
C TYR A 121 3.90 -2.68 -22.55
N GLU A 122 4.90 -2.83 -23.42
CA GLU A 122 5.16 -1.96 -24.57
C GLU A 122 5.26 -2.84 -25.81
N LYS A 123 4.50 -2.50 -26.84
CA LYS A 123 4.48 -3.25 -28.10
C LYS A 123 4.28 -4.76 -27.91
N GLY A 124 3.42 -5.12 -26.94
CA GLY A 124 3.10 -6.49 -26.60
C GLY A 124 4.19 -7.26 -25.84
N ARG A 125 5.21 -6.61 -25.29
CA ARG A 125 6.27 -7.22 -24.49
C ARG A 125 6.26 -6.70 -23.06
N LEU A 126 6.52 -7.57 -22.09
CA LEU A 126 6.71 -7.18 -20.69
C LEU A 126 8.03 -6.40 -20.56
N THR A 127 7.93 -5.11 -20.24
CA THR A 127 9.09 -4.23 -20.05
C THR A 127 9.42 -4.00 -18.59
N ARG A 128 8.41 -3.96 -17.71
CA ARG A 128 8.63 -3.69 -16.29
C ARG A 128 7.56 -4.35 -15.40
N ALA A 129 7.98 -4.74 -14.21
CA ALA A 129 7.10 -5.23 -13.14
C ALA A 129 7.47 -4.59 -11.80
N VAL A 130 6.52 -3.91 -11.16
CA VAL A 130 6.74 -3.12 -9.95
C VAL A 130 5.79 -3.53 -8.86
N THR A 131 6.31 -3.79 -7.65
CA THR A 131 5.46 -4.06 -6.46
C THR A 131 4.69 -2.81 -6.06
N ARG A 132 3.58 -2.95 -5.33
CA ARG A 132 2.80 -1.81 -4.87
C ARG A 132 3.63 -0.81 -4.04
N GLY A 133 4.53 -1.30 -3.18
CA GLY A 133 5.28 -0.47 -2.26
C GLY A 133 4.36 0.37 -1.36
N ASP A 134 4.58 1.67 -1.32
CA ASP A 134 3.75 2.64 -0.59
C ASP A 134 2.55 3.17 -1.41
N GLY A 135 2.34 2.63 -2.61
CA GLY A 135 1.31 3.06 -3.55
C GLY A 135 1.75 4.15 -4.54
N THR A 136 2.84 4.87 -4.23
CA THR A 136 3.47 5.86 -5.11
C THR A 136 4.72 5.30 -5.76
N ARG A 137 5.49 4.50 -5.01
CA ARG A 137 6.73 3.84 -5.45
C ARG A 137 6.73 2.39 -5.01
N GLY A 138 7.34 1.54 -5.81
CA GLY A 138 7.54 0.14 -5.50
C GLY A 138 8.89 -0.38 -5.99
N ASP A 139 9.19 -1.63 -5.64
CA ASP A 139 10.41 -2.30 -6.06
C ASP A 139 10.26 -2.85 -7.49
N ASP A 140 11.26 -2.62 -8.35
CA ASP A 140 11.35 -3.27 -9.65
C ASP A 140 11.73 -4.74 -9.46
N VAL A 141 10.78 -5.61 -9.70
CA VAL A 141 10.94 -7.07 -9.58
C VAL A 141 10.80 -7.78 -10.92
N THR A 142 11.09 -7.08 -12.02
CA THR A 142 10.89 -7.57 -13.39
C THR A 142 11.56 -8.93 -13.62
N ALA A 143 12.81 -9.10 -13.19
CA ALA A 143 13.53 -10.37 -13.33
C ALA A 143 12.82 -11.52 -12.60
N ASN A 144 12.27 -11.28 -11.42
CA ASN A 144 11.55 -12.26 -10.63
C ASN A 144 10.18 -12.60 -11.25
N ILE A 145 9.45 -11.58 -11.72
CA ILE A 145 8.17 -11.79 -12.40
C ILE A 145 8.33 -12.58 -13.68
N LYS A 146 9.41 -12.39 -14.44
CA LYS A 146 9.69 -13.18 -15.65
C LYS A 146 9.83 -14.68 -15.38
N THR A 147 10.07 -15.11 -14.14
CA THR A 147 10.11 -16.53 -13.76
C THR A 147 8.71 -17.13 -13.57
N ILE A 148 7.67 -16.31 -13.39
CA ILE A 148 6.29 -16.78 -13.19
C ILE A 148 5.70 -17.16 -14.54
N ARG A 149 5.44 -18.46 -14.71
CA ARG A 149 5.08 -19.03 -16.01
C ARG A 149 3.69 -18.63 -16.51
N SER A 150 2.77 -18.24 -15.62
CA SER A 150 1.45 -17.70 -15.98
C SER A 150 1.49 -16.23 -16.45
N VAL A 151 2.63 -15.55 -16.32
CA VAL A 151 2.82 -14.18 -16.83
C VAL A 151 3.33 -14.25 -18.27
N PRO A 152 2.61 -13.71 -19.26
CA PRO A 152 3.09 -13.70 -20.64
C PRO A 152 4.25 -12.71 -20.80
N LEU A 153 5.41 -13.16 -21.31
CA LEU A 153 6.51 -12.26 -21.66
C LEU A 153 6.22 -11.51 -22.96
N ARG A 154 5.48 -12.15 -23.86
CA ARG A 154 4.95 -11.60 -25.09
C ARG A 154 3.45 -11.90 -25.19
N LEU A 155 2.69 -10.89 -25.58
CA LEU A 155 1.25 -11.02 -25.75
C LEU A 155 0.89 -11.77 -27.02
N ARG A 156 -0.30 -12.35 -27.03
CA ARG A 156 -0.94 -13.00 -28.18
C ARG A 156 -1.77 -11.99 -28.96
N GLY A 157 -1.85 -12.20 -30.26
CA GLY A 157 -2.61 -11.30 -31.13
C GLY A 157 -1.87 -10.00 -31.43
N SER A 158 -2.60 -8.99 -31.86
CA SER A 158 -2.06 -7.68 -32.26
C SER A 158 -3.02 -6.53 -31.92
N ASP A 159 -4.12 -6.82 -31.23
CA ASP A 159 -5.20 -5.88 -30.89
C ASP A 159 -5.06 -5.25 -29.49
N PHE A 160 -3.86 -5.24 -28.97
CA PHE A 160 -3.52 -4.61 -27.70
C PHE A 160 -2.98 -3.17 -27.89
N PRO A 161 -3.13 -2.27 -26.89
CA PRO A 161 -2.55 -0.94 -26.93
C PRO A 161 -1.02 -0.99 -27.04
N GLU A 162 -0.42 0.05 -27.64
CA GLU A 162 1.04 0.14 -27.77
C GLU A 162 1.75 0.13 -26.44
N GLU A 163 1.18 0.81 -25.42
CA GLU A 163 1.62 0.83 -24.03
C GLU A 163 0.41 0.72 -23.09
N PHE A 164 0.52 -0.12 -22.09
CA PHE A 164 -0.47 -0.23 -21.01
C PHE A 164 0.13 -0.84 -19.75
N GLU A 165 -0.55 -0.64 -18.62
CA GLU A 165 -0.29 -1.36 -17.38
C GLU A 165 -1.41 -2.34 -17.07
N ILE A 166 -1.07 -3.51 -16.53
CA ILE A 166 -2.04 -4.45 -15.98
C ILE A 166 -1.67 -4.77 -14.54
N ARG A 167 -2.64 -4.69 -13.65
CA ARG A 167 -2.46 -5.02 -12.24
C ARG A 167 -2.99 -6.40 -11.93
N GLY A 168 -2.28 -7.06 -11.04
CA GLY A 168 -2.63 -8.39 -10.59
C GLY A 168 -2.15 -8.66 -9.17
N GLU A 169 -2.39 -9.89 -8.74
CA GLU A 169 -1.91 -10.42 -7.47
C GLU A 169 -1.00 -11.59 -7.74
N VAL A 170 0.23 -11.51 -7.22
CA VAL A 170 1.17 -12.64 -7.21
C VAL A 170 0.83 -13.51 -6.01
N LEU A 171 0.65 -14.78 -6.26
CA LEU A 171 0.08 -15.75 -5.34
C LEU A 171 1.01 -16.96 -5.19
N LEU A 172 0.93 -17.60 -4.02
CA LEU A 172 1.47 -18.94 -3.84
C LEU A 172 0.29 -19.91 -3.67
N PRO A 173 0.07 -20.84 -4.62
CA PRO A 173 -0.98 -21.87 -4.49
C PRO A 173 -0.82 -22.70 -3.22
N TRP A 174 -1.92 -23.15 -2.62
CA TRP A 174 -1.92 -23.96 -1.40
C TRP A 174 -1.03 -25.20 -1.51
N ALA A 175 -1.10 -25.91 -2.63
CA ALA A 175 -0.26 -27.10 -2.86
C ALA A 175 1.24 -26.80 -2.81
N GLU A 176 1.67 -25.66 -3.35
CA GLU A 176 3.08 -25.23 -3.32
C GLU A 176 3.47 -24.70 -1.94
N PHE A 177 2.56 -24.02 -1.24
CA PHE A 177 2.77 -23.59 0.13
C PHE A 177 3.02 -24.79 1.07
N ASP A 178 2.19 -25.81 0.97
CA ASP A 178 2.34 -27.04 1.76
C ASP A 178 3.65 -27.78 1.42
N ARG A 179 4.00 -27.86 0.13
CA ARG A 179 5.27 -28.44 -0.32
C ARG A 179 6.47 -27.71 0.27
N LEU A 180 6.48 -26.39 0.16
CA LEU A 180 7.59 -25.58 0.67
C LEU A 180 7.71 -25.66 2.20
N ASN A 181 6.60 -25.68 2.92
CA ASN A 181 6.64 -25.82 4.38
C ASN A 181 7.13 -27.21 4.81
N LYS A 182 6.77 -28.26 4.08
CA LYS A 182 7.30 -29.61 4.34
C LYS A 182 8.81 -29.67 4.12
N GLU A 183 9.32 -29.07 3.03
CA GLU A 183 10.77 -28.98 2.77
C GLU A 183 11.51 -28.20 3.89
N ARG A 184 10.93 -27.10 4.37
CA ARG A 184 11.49 -26.32 5.47
C ARG A 184 11.49 -27.07 6.80
N GLU A 185 10.43 -27.82 7.08
CA GLU A 185 10.34 -28.67 8.26
C GLU A 185 11.44 -29.78 8.25
N GLU A 186 11.67 -30.40 7.09
CA GLU A 186 12.74 -31.39 6.90
C GLU A 186 14.16 -30.78 7.07
N GLN A 187 14.30 -29.47 6.81
CA GLN A 187 15.55 -28.71 6.96
C GLN A 187 15.68 -27.98 8.32
N GLU A 188 14.73 -28.19 9.22
CA GLU A 188 14.65 -27.50 10.52
C GLU A 188 14.62 -25.96 10.41
N GLU A 189 14.08 -25.44 9.29
CA GLU A 189 13.90 -24.01 9.07
C GLU A 189 12.53 -23.52 9.56
N PRO A 190 12.41 -22.21 9.96
CA PRO A 190 11.12 -21.63 10.31
C PRO A 190 10.10 -21.74 9.15
N LEU A 191 8.90 -22.21 9.44
CA LEU A 191 7.84 -22.37 8.44
C LEU A 191 7.34 -21.02 7.95
N PHE A 192 6.86 -20.96 6.71
CA PHE A 192 6.09 -19.81 6.23
C PHE A 192 4.77 -19.71 6.97
N ALA A 193 4.41 -18.50 7.40
CA ALA A 193 3.22 -18.27 8.21
C ALA A 193 1.92 -18.42 7.42
N ASN A 194 1.90 -18.01 6.16
CA ASN A 194 0.75 -18.09 5.25
C ASN A 194 1.21 -17.91 3.79
N PRO A 195 0.37 -18.28 2.80
CA PRO A 195 0.70 -18.14 1.38
C PRO A 195 1.05 -16.73 0.94
N ARG A 196 0.38 -15.69 1.47
CA ARG A 196 0.65 -14.30 1.15
C ARG A 196 2.07 -13.88 1.56
N ASN A 197 2.48 -14.15 2.81
CA ASN A 197 3.81 -13.82 3.29
C ASN A 197 4.88 -14.61 2.53
N ALA A 198 4.61 -15.88 2.23
CA ALA A 198 5.50 -16.71 1.43
C ALA A 198 5.65 -16.17 0.00
N ALA A 199 4.56 -15.74 -0.65
CA ALA A 199 4.59 -15.12 -1.98
C ALA A 199 5.37 -13.80 -1.97
N SER A 200 5.07 -12.91 -1.01
CA SER A 200 5.74 -11.61 -0.88
C SER A 200 7.24 -11.76 -0.62
N GLY A 201 7.62 -12.63 0.33
CA GLY A 201 9.02 -12.91 0.64
C GLY A 201 9.76 -13.60 -0.51
N THR A 202 9.08 -14.43 -1.28
CA THR A 202 9.64 -15.07 -2.47
C THR A 202 9.88 -14.06 -3.58
N LEU A 203 8.89 -13.20 -3.86
CA LEU A 203 9.00 -12.20 -4.92
C LEU A 203 10.15 -11.20 -4.69
N LYS A 204 10.55 -11.00 -3.43
CA LYS A 204 11.67 -10.13 -3.04
C LYS A 204 13.01 -10.87 -2.85
N GLN A 205 13.13 -12.11 -3.31
CA GLN A 205 14.42 -12.80 -3.35
C GLN A 205 15.34 -12.17 -4.39
N GLN A 206 16.61 -12.01 -4.04
CA GLN A 206 17.63 -11.44 -4.95
C GLN A 206 17.98 -12.39 -6.10
N ASN A 207 17.83 -13.68 -5.89
CA ASN A 207 18.12 -14.70 -6.90
C ASN A 207 16.84 -15.18 -7.59
N PRO A 208 16.61 -14.84 -8.87
CA PRO A 208 15.44 -15.29 -9.62
C PRO A 208 15.30 -16.81 -9.73
N ALA A 209 16.38 -17.59 -9.64
CA ALA A 209 16.31 -19.04 -9.65
C ALA A 209 15.58 -19.61 -8.42
N ILE A 210 15.73 -18.97 -7.24
CA ILE A 210 14.97 -19.31 -6.04
C ILE A 210 13.50 -19.00 -6.25
N VAL A 211 13.18 -17.86 -6.86
CA VAL A 211 11.79 -17.48 -7.18
C VAL A 211 11.15 -18.52 -8.10
N ALA A 212 11.86 -18.91 -9.16
CA ALA A 212 11.40 -19.92 -10.12
C ALA A 212 11.10 -21.28 -9.45
N SER A 213 11.95 -21.71 -8.51
CA SER A 213 11.78 -23.00 -7.80
C SER A 213 10.54 -23.04 -6.91
N ARG A 214 10.03 -21.88 -6.46
CA ARG A 214 8.87 -21.76 -5.57
C ARG A 214 7.53 -21.67 -6.30
N LYS A 215 7.53 -21.66 -7.63
CA LYS A 215 6.34 -21.79 -8.50
C LYS A 215 5.20 -20.84 -8.13
N LEU A 216 5.50 -19.54 -8.04
CA LEU A 216 4.48 -18.52 -7.89
C LEU A 216 3.50 -18.50 -9.07
N ASP A 217 2.28 -18.06 -8.82
CA ASP A 217 1.24 -17.81 -9.82
C ASP A 217 0.84 -16.34 -9.81
N ALA A 218 0.16 -15.85 -10.84
CA ALA A 218 -0.31 -14.47 -10.92
C ALA A 218 -1.70 -14.42 -11.56
N TYR A 219 -2.64 -13.71 -10.90
CA TYR A 219 -3.99 -13.43 -11.41
C TYR A 219 -4.15 -11.94 -11.62
N PHE A 220 -4.75 -11.57 -12.76
CA PHE A 220 -4.85 -10.18 -13.17
C PHE A 220 -6.29 -9.69 -13.06
N TYR A 221 -6.46 -8.43 -12.61
CA TYR A 221 -7.76 -7.90 -12.24
C TYR A 221 -7.99 -6.42 -12.63
N TYR A 222 -7.01 -5.72 -13.23
CA TYR A 222 -7.22 -4.33 -13.60
C TYR A 222 -6.29 -3.88 -14.72
N LEU A 223 -6.87 -3.41 -15.82
CA LEU A 223 -6.16 -2.89 -16.99
C LEU A 223 -6.17 -1.36 -16.96
N LEU A 224 -5.03 -0.73 -17.20
CA LEU A 224 -4.80 0.70 -17.16
C LEU A 224 -4.03 1.14 -18.40
N GLY A 225 -4.42 2.26 -18.97
CA GLY A 225 -3.74 2.82 -20.13
C GLY A 225 -4.61 3.77 -20.91
N GLU A 226 -4.01 4.40 -21.89
CA GLU A 226 -4.69 5.15 -22.93
C GLU A 226 -5.16 4.17 -24.03
N ASN A 227 -6.23 4.50 -24.72
CA ASN A 227 -6.75 3.69 -25.84
C ASN A 227 -7.02 2.21 -25.49
N LEU A 228 -7.61 1.97 -24.32
CA LEU A 228 -8.05 0.63 -23.94
C LEU A 228 -9.11 0.10 -24.94
N PRO A 229 -9.17 -1.23 -25.15
CA PRO A 229 -10.01 -1.82 -26.19
C PRO A 229 -11.52 -1.64 -25.95
N ALA A 230 -11.93 -1.40 -24.70
CA ALA A 230 -13.34 -1.24 -24.34
C ALA A 230 -13.53 -0.16 -23.26
N GLU A 231 -14.75 0.37 -23.18
CA GLU A 231 -15.20 1.33 -22.16
C GLU A 231 -15.64 0.65 -20.85
N GLY A 232 -15.66 -0.67 -20.80
CA GLY A 232 -16.02 -1.47 -19.65
C GLY A 232 -14.83 -2.20 -19.05
N HIS A 233 -14.74 -2.20 -17.72
CA HIS A 233 -13.72 -2.93 -16.97
C HIS A 233 -13.75 -4.45 -17.25
N TYR A 234 -14.94 -5.05 -17.23
CA TYR A 234 -15.13 -6.47 -17.52
C TYR A 234 -14.67 -6.82 -18.95
N GLU A 235 -15.06 -6.02 -19.92
CA GLU A 235 -14.73 -6.21 -21.34
C GLU A 235 -13.21 -6.06 -21.56
N ASN A 236 -12.55 -5.14 -20.87
CA ASN A 236 -11.09 -4.99 -20.90
C ASN A 236 -10.38 -6.20 -20.32
N LEU A 237 -10.91 -6.81 -19.26
CA LEU A 237 -10.34 -8.05 -18.71
C LEU A 237 -10.55 -9.24 -19.68
N GLN A 238 -11.67 -9.30 -20.41
CA GLN A 238 -11.84 -10.32 -21.45
C GLN A 238 -10.83 -10.15 -22.60
N ALA A 239 -10.56 -8.91 -23.03
CA ALA A 239 -9.51 -8.62 -23.99
C ALA A 239 -8.12 -9.05 -23.46
N ALA A 240 -7.80 -8.71 -22.22
CA ALA A 240 -6.54 -9.13 -21.57
C ALA A 240 -6.41 -10.66 -21.50
N ARG A 241 -7.50 -11.39 -21.27
CA ARG A 241 -7.52 -12.86 -21.33
C ARG A 241 -7.14 -13.36 -22.73
N ALA A 242 -7.67 -12.75 -23.78
CA ALA A 242 -7.34 -13.11 -25.16
C ALA A 242 -5.85 -12.85 -25.47
N TRP A 243 -5.23 -11.85 -24.84
CA TRP A 243 -3.80 -11.55 -24.98
C TRP A 243 -2.90 -12.53 -24.21
N GLY A 244 -3.44 -13.40 -23.39
CA GLY A 244 -2.71 -14.45 -22.69
C GLY A 244 -2.58 -14.27 -21.19
N PHE A 245 -3.20 -13.25 -20.60
CA PHE A 245 -3.21 -13.07 -19.15
C PHE A 245 -4.16 -14.06 -18.46
N LYS A 246 -3.75 -14.52 -17.30
CA LYS A 246 -4.58 -15.38 -16.44
C LYS A 246 -5.61 -14.51 -15.70
N ILE A 247 -6.78 -14.37 -16.31
CA ILE A 247 -7.94 -13.69 -15.73
C ILE A 247 -8.87 -14.73 -15.11
N PRO A 248 -9.24 -14.62 -13.82
CA PRO A 248 -10.13 -15.58 -13.18
C PRO A 248 -11.49 -15.68 -13.90
N ASP A 249 -12.01 -16.90 -14.06
CA ASP A 249 -13.32 -17.13 -14.70
C ASP A 249 -14.51 -16.74 -13.81
N VAL A 250 -14.25 -16.52 -12.53
CA VAL A 250 -15.26 -16.24 -11.51
C VAL A 250 -15.77 -14.81 -11.48
N ILE A 251 -15.22 -13.94 -12.32
CA ILE A 251 -15.63 -12.54 -12.44
C ILE A 251 -17.06 -12.47 -13.00
N ARG A 252 -17.91 -11.68 -12.36
CA ARG A 252 -19.32 -11.56 -12.72
C ARG A 252 -19.78 -10.11 -12.82
N LYS A 253 -20.55 -9.79 -13.87
CA LYS A 253 -21.32 -8.53 -13.94
C LYS A 253 -22.61 -8.67 -13.15
N CYS A 254 -22.86 -7.74 -12.24
CA CYS A 254 -24.05 -7.65 -11.40
C CYS A 254 -24.84 -6.41 -11.81
N GLN A 255 -26.13 -6.60 -12.10
CA GLN A 255 -27.04 -5.52 -12.51
C GLN A 255 -27.89 -5.01 -11.34
N SER A 256 -27.91 -5.75 -10.25
CA SER A 256 -28.68 -5.44 -9.05
C SER A 256 -27.87 -5.67 -7.78
N LEU A 257 -28.34 -5.07 -6.69
CA LEU A 257 -27.80 -5.29 -5.36
C LEU A 257 -27.94 -6.77 -4.92
N GLN A 258 -29.05 -7.42 -5.34
CA GLN A 258 -29.27 -8.84 -5.04
C GLN A 258 -28.23 -9.73 -5.73
N ASP A 259 -27.86 -9.44 -6.99
CA ASP A 259 -26.80 -10.19 -7.68
C ASP A 259 -25.47 -10.11 -6.92
N ILE A 260 -25.19 -8.97 -6.29
CA ILE A 260 -23.98 -8.78 -5.46
C ILE A 260 -24.05 -9.66 -4.22
N PHE A 261 -25.18 -9.66 -3.52
CA PHE A 261 -25.35 -10.49 -2.32
C PHE A 261 -25.31 -11.98 -2.63
N ASP A 262 -25.92 -12.41 -3.74
CA ASP A 262 -25.86 -13.80 -4.20
C ASP A 262 -24.41 -14.23 -4.51
N TYR A 263 -23.62 -13.35 -5.11
CA TYR A 263 -22.20 -13.59 -5.37
C TYR A 263 -21.40 -13.70 -4.07
N ILE A 264 -21.64 -12.81 -3.11
CA ILE A 264 -21.00 -12.83 -1.79
C ILE A 264 -21.34 -14.13 -1.05
N ALA A 265 -22.61 -14.49 -0.96
CA ALA A 265 -23.07 -15.68 -0.26
C ALA A 265 -22.49 -16.97 -0.87
N TYR A 266 -22.43 -17.06 -2.19
CA TYR A 266 -21.84 -18.19 -2.89
C TYR A 266 -20.34 -18.35 -2.55
N TRP A 267 -19.57 -17.26 -2.66
CA TRP A 267 -18.13 -17.32 -2.45
C TRP A 267 -17.69 -17.37 -0.98
N ASP A 268 -18.53 -16.94 -0.06
CA ASP A 268 -18.25 -17.14 1.37
C ASP A 268 -18.10 -18.64 1.72
N VAL A 269 -18.82 -19.48 1.01
CA VAL A 269 -18.76 -20.95 1.17
C VAL A 269 -17.69 -21.55 0.26
N GLU A 270 -17.75 -21.29 -1.05
CA GLU A 270 -16.98 -21.99 -2.08
C GLU A 270 -15.50 -21.57 -2.14
N ARG A 271 -15.12 -20.42 -1.58
CA ARG A 271 -13.72 -19.96 -1.54
C ARG A 271 -12.74 -20.96 -0.93
N LYS A 272 -13.22 -21.85 -0.05
CA LYS A 272 -12.38 -22.88 0.60
C LYS A 272 -11.89 -23.95 -0.37
N ASN A 273 -12.57 -24.09 -1.52
CA ASN A 273 -12.23 -25.03 -2.57
C ASN A 273 -11.28 -24.44 -3.63
N LEU A 274 -10.90 -23.17 -3.49
CA LEU A 274 -9.99 -22.52 -4.43
C LEU A 274 -8.54 -22.97 -4.22
N PRO A 275 -7.74 -23.06 -5.30
CA PRO A 275 -6.33 -23.42 -5.20
C PRO A 275 -5.45 -22.35 -4.57
N VAL A 276 -5.99 -21.14 -4.36
CA VAL A 276 -5.29 -19.96 -3.83
C VAL A 276 -6.10 -19.28 -2.71
N ALA A 277 -5.42 -18.56 -1.85
CA ALA A 277 -6.05 -17.84 -0.76
C ALA A 277 -6.84 -16.61 -1.24
N THR A 278 -8.00 -16.39 -0.62
CA THR A 278 -8.87 -15.21 -0.82
C THR A 278 -9.35 -14.69 0.52
N ASP A 279 -9.47 -13.37 0.68
CA ASP A 279 -9.90 -12.72 1.92
C ASP A 279 -11.21 -11.93 1.80
N GLY A 280 -11.79 -11.90 0.60
CA GLY A 280 -13.01 -11.13 0.35
C GLY A 280 -13.43 -11.09 -1.10
N ILE A 281 -14.19 -10.06 -1.41
CA ILE A 281 -14.72 -9.75 -2.74
C ILE A 281 -14.41 -8.29 -3.04
N VAL A 282 -14.12 -7.98 -4.29
CA VAL A 282 -13.97 -6.60 -4.77
C VAL A 282 -15.14 -6.28 -5.70
N LEU A 283 -15.79 -5.16 -5.44
CA LEU A 283 -16.88 -4.63 -6.25
C LEU A 283 -16.37 -3.38 -6.97
N LYS A 284 -16.53 -3.31 -8.27
CA LYS A 284 -16.09 -2.19 -9.11
C LYS A 284 -17.22 -1.76 -10.04
N VAL A 285 -17.41 -0.46 -10.22
CA VAL A 285 -18.26 0.05 -11.29
C VAL A 285 -17.67 -0.33 -12.64
N ASN A 286 -18.45 -0.93 -13.54
CA ASN A 286 -17.94 -1.48 -14.79
C ASN A 286 -17.47 -0.40 -15.78
N SER A 287 -18.25 0.67 -15.98
CA SER A 287 -17.93 1.72 -16.95
C SER A 287 -16.73 2.56 -16.51
N LEU A 288 -15.67 2.62 -17.31
CA LEU A 288 -14.49 3.46 -17.06
C LEU A 288 -14.84 4.95 -17.04
N ARG A 289 -15.80 5.38 -17.86
CA ARG A 289 -16.34 6.74 -17.82
C ARG A 289 -16.96 7.05 -16.45
N GLN A 290 -17.78 6.14 -15.93
CA GLN A 290 -18.41 6.29 -14.62
C GLN A 290 -17.38 6.24 -13.49
N GLN A 291 -16.35 5.40 -13.60
CA GLN A 291 -15.23 5.38 -12.64
C GLN A 291 -14.53 6.74 -12.56
N ARG A 292 -14.25 7.36 -13.73
CA ARG A 292 -13.65 8.72 -13.78
C ARG A 292 -14.57 9.78 -13.16
N ASN A 293 -15.89 9.70 -13.41
CA ASN A 293 -16.87 10.61 -12.83
C ASN A 293 -16.97 10.51 -11.31
N LEU A 294 -16.92 9.30 -10.76
CA LEU A 294 -16.93 9.05 -9.31
C LEU A 294 -15.63 9.49 -8.65
N GLY A 295 -14.50 9.30 -9.33
CA GLY A 295 -13.18 9.73 -8.89
C GLY A 295 -12.67 9.00 -7.66
N PHE A 296 -11.80 9.69 -6.93
CA PHE A 296 -11.02 9.14 -5.82
C PHE A 296 -11.17 9.99 -4.56
N THR A 297 -10.93 9.37 -3.42
CA THR A 297 -10.54 10.07 -2.18
C THR A 297 -9.01 10.10 -2.10
N SER A 298 -8.45 10.73 -1.08
CA SER A 298 -6.99 10.71 -0.84
C SER A 298 -6.42 9.29 -0.63
N LYS A 299 -7.27 8.32 -0.29
CA LYS A 299 -6.84 6.96 0.12
C LYS A 299 -7.37 5.84 -0.78
N SER A 300 -8.53 6.03 -1.41
CA SER A 300 -9.22 4.96 -2.13
C SER A 300 -10.09 5.48 -3.28
N PRO A 301 -10.34 4.66 -4.32
CA PRO A 301 -11.32 4.98 -5.35
C PRO A 301 -12.74 5.01 -4.77
N ARG A 302 -13.60 5.89 -5.29
CA ARG A 302 -15.02 5.94 -4.91
C ARG A 302 -15.88 4.95 -5.69
N TRP A 303 -15.35 4.43 -6.77
CA TRP A 303 -16.02 3.49 -7.69
C TRP A 303 -15.73 2.02 -7.40
N ALA A 304 -14.94 1.74 -6.36
CA ALA A 304 -14.62 0.37 -5.96
C ALA A 304 -14.59 0.25 -4.43
N ILE A 305 -14.96 -0.94 -3.94
CA ILE A 305 -14.93 -1.27 -2.53
C ILE A 305 -14.58 -2.75 -2.35
N ALA A 306 -13.95 -3.09 -1.25
CA ALA A 306 -13.69 -4.46 -0.85
C ALA A 306 -14.67 -4.89 0.25
N TYR A 307 -15.35 -6.00 0.05
CA TYR A 307 -16.06 -6.72 1.11
C TYR A 307 -15.15 -7.82 1.64
N LYS A 308 -14.90 -7.83 2.93
CA LYS A 308 -14.11 -8.87 3.58
C LYS A 308 -15.01 -9.90 4.22
N PHE A 309 -14.72 -11.17 3.94
CA PHE A 309 -15.41 -12.27 4.61
C PHE A 309 -15.22 -12.19 6.12
N GLN A 310 -16.18 -12.73 6.86
CA GLN A 310 -16.05 -12.80 8.31
C GLN A 310 -14.76 -13.51 8.69
N ALA A 311 -14.08 -12.93 9.68
CA ALA A 311 -12.84 -13.48 10.17
C ALA A 311 -13.08 -14.83 10.85
N GLU A 312 -12.17 -15.76 10.64
CA GLU A 312 -12.17 -16.99 11.43
C GLU A 312 -11.95 -16.66 12.91
N ARG A 313 -12.66 -17.40 13.77
CA ARG A 313 -12.51 -17.34 15.22
C ARG A 313 -11.85 -18.60 15.75
N ALA A 314 -10.96 -18.42 16.71
CA ALA A 314 -10.46 -19.51 17.54
C ALA A 314 -10.70 -19.19 19.01
N GLU A 315 -10.88 -20.22 19.79
CA GLU A 315 -10.97 -20.12 21.25
C GLU A 315 -9.65 -20.59 21.86
N THR A 316 -9.13 -19.78 22.80
CA THR A 316 -7.88 -20.10 23.49
C THR A 316 -7.81 -19.45 24.86
N ARG A 317 -6.91 -19.94 25.72
CA ARG A 317 -6.74 -19.46 27.09
C ARG A 317 -5.92 -18.17 27.14
N LEU A 318 -6.39 -17.19 27.93
CA LEU A 318 -5.66 -15.97 28.29
C LEU A 318 -4.65 -16.29 29.42
N ASN A 319 -3.36 -16.29 29.10
CA ASN A 319 -2.29 -16.57 30.06
C ASN A 319 -1.89 -15.34 30.87
N SER A 320 -1.76 -14.19 30.22
CA SER A 320 -1.42 -12.92 30.86
C SER A 320 -1.75 -11.74 29.95
N VAL A 321 -1.69 -10.52 30.49
CA VAL A 321 -1.77 -9.28 29.71
C VAL A 321 -0.51 -8.47 29.92
N SER A 322 0.13 -8.06 28.85
CA SER A 322 1.27 -7.15 28.83
C SER A 322 0.87 -5.81 28.24
N PHE A 323 1.60 -4.76 28.57
CA PHE A 323 1.33 -3.41 28.06
C PHE A 323 2.54 -2.90 27.28
N GLN A 324 2.30 -2.41 26.09
CA GLN A 324 3.33 -1.91 25.19
C GLN A 324 3.18 -0.40 25.01
N VAL A 325 4.30 0.31 25.06
CA VAL A 325 4.35 1.76 24.84
C VAL A 325 4.78 2.04 23.42
N GLY A 326 3.93 2.71 22.66
CA GLY A 326 4.23 3.14 21.30
C GLY A 326 5.02 4.45 21.22
N ARG A 327 5.44 4.79 20.01
CA ARG A 327 6.21 6.01 19.69
C ARG A 327 5.58 7.30 20.23
N THR A 328 4.26 7.41 20.22
CA THR A 328 3.51 8.57 20.70
C THR A 328 3.12 8.49 22.17
N GLY A 329 3.71 7.55 22.92
CA GLY A 329 3.38 7.31 24.30
C GLY A 329 2.09 6.48 24.51
N THR A 330 1.37 6.13 23.45
CA THR A 330 0.16 5.30 23.55
C THR A 330 0.47 3.96 24.19
N VAL A 331 -0.28 3.60 25.23
CA VAL A 331 -0.15 2.32 25.94
C VAL A 331 -1.20 1.35 25.42
N THR A 332 -0.74 0.30 24.77
CA THR A 332 -1.61 -0.72 24.17
C THR A 332 -1.54 -2.02 24.96
N PRO A 333 -2.67 -2.53 25.47
CA PRO A 333 -2.71 -3.83 26.15
C PRO A 333 -2.68 -4.97 25.12
N VAL A 334 -1.91 -6.00 25.41
CA VAL A 334 -1.72 -7.18 24.57
C VAL A 334 -1.97 -8.43 25.38
N ALA A 335 -2.93 -9.24 24.97
CA ALA A 335 -3.19 -10.56 25.51
C ALA A 335 -2.09 -11.53 25.08
N ASN A 336 -1.47 -12.22 26.03
CA ASN A 336 -0.59 -13.36 25.79
C ASN A 336 -1.43 -14.64 25.97
N LEU A 337 -1.47 -15.46 24.93
CA LEU A 337 -2.41 -16.55 24.78
C LEU A 337 -1.71 -17.91 24.79
N GLU A 338 -2.43 -18.95 25.19
CA GLU A 338 -2.05 -20.28 24.80
C GLU A 338 -2.02 -20.37 23.26
N PRO A 339 -0.96 -20.92 22.66
CA PRO A 339 -0.85 -20.97 21.21
C PRO A 339 -2.05 -21.66 20.56
N VAL A 340 -2.66 -21.01 19.58
CA VAL A 340 -3.82 -21.53 18.85
C VAL A 340 -3.65 -21.33 17.35
N LEU A 341 -4.06 -22.33 16.57
CA LEU A 341 -4.08 -22.23 15.12
C LEU A 341 -5.29 -21.38 14.68
N LEU A 342 -5.03 -20.32 13.91
CA LEU A 342 -6.06 -19.42 13.42
C LEU A 342 -5.67 -18.90 12.03
N ALA A 343 -6.50 -19.14 11.03
CA ALA A 343 -6.26 -18.75 9.64
C ALA A 343 -4.85 -19.17 9.15
N GLY A 344 -4.49 -20.44 9.38
CA GLY A 344 -3.22 -21.04 8.95
C GLY A 344 -1.97 -20.55 9.70
N THR A 345 -2.12 -19.79 10.79
CA THR A 345 -1.00 -19.31 11.60
C THR A 345 -1.19 -19.61 13.08
N VAL A 346 -0.10 -19.87 13.80
CA VAL A 346 -0.13 -20.05 15.24
C VAL A 346 -0.13 -18.67 15.92
N VAL A 347 -1.25 -18.33 16.54
CA VAL A 347 -1.44 -17.08 17.29
C VAL A 347 -1.08 -17.31 18.75
N LYS A 348 -0.17 -16.47 19.28
CA LYS A 348 0.29 -16.46 20.67
C LYS A 348 -0.03 -15.15 21.38
N ARG A 349 -0.35 -14.10 20.62
CA ARG A 349 -0.61 -12.75 21.12
C ARG A 349 -1.75 -12.11 20.33
N ALA A 350 -2.60 -11.33 21.02
CA ALA A 350 -3.68 -10.60 20.39
C ALA A 350 -3.86 -9.22 21.02
N SER A 351 -4.29 -8.24 20.24
CA SER A 351 -4.57 -6.90 20.75
C SER A 351 -5.82 -6.86 21.61
N LEU A 352 -5.78 -6.09 22.69
CA LEU A 352 -6.92 -5.70 23.50
C LEU A 352 -7.29 -4.22 23.29
N HIS A 353 -6.69 -3.57 22.32
CA HIS A 353 -6.91 -2.19 21.91
C HIS A 353 -6.69 -1.14 23.01
N ASN A 354 -7.54 -1.09 24.05
CA ASN A 354 -7.53 -0.07 25.12
C ASN A 354 -8.19 -0.57 26.41
N ALA A 355 -8.24 0.31 27.41
CA ALA A 355 -8.85 0.01 28.72
C ALA A 355 -10.34 -0.31 28.63
N ASP A 356 -11.10 0.38 27.77
CA ASP A 356 -12.55 0.22 27.65
C ASP A 356 -12.91 -1.18 27.13
N ILE A 357 -12.10 -1.73 26.21
CA ILE A 357 -12.28 -3.11 25.73
C ILE A 357 -12.00 -4.12 26.84
N ILE A 358 -10.95 -3.93 27.64
CA ILE A 358 -10.65 -4.81 28.78
C ILE A 358 -11.82 -4.81 29.78
N GLU A 359 -12.33 -3.64 30.10
CA GLU A 359 -13.45 -3.48 31.05
C GLU A 359 -14.74 -4.06 30.47
N GLY A 360 -15.06 -3.75 29.21
CA GLY A 360 -16.26 -4.25 28.53
C GLY A 360 -16.29 -5.77 28.35
N LEU A 361 -15.14 -6.41 28.22
CA LEU A 361 -15.00 -7.87 28.14
C LEU A 361 -14.99 -8.53 29.52
N ASP A 362 -14.86 -7.79 30.62
CA ASP A 362 -14.72 -8.30 31.99
C ASP A 362 -13.68 -9.43 32.09
N LEU A 363 -12.49 -9.19 31.54
CA LEU A 363 -11.43 -10.20 31.39
C LEU A 363 -10.81 -10.62 32.72
N HIS A 364 -10.59 -11.92 32.88
CA HIS A 364 -9.83 -12.52 33.99
C HIS A 364 -8.70 -13.41 33.42
N ILE A 365 -7.61 -13.46 34.15
CA ILE A 365 -6.51 -14.38 33.78
C ILE A 365 -7.01 -15.81 33.84
N GLY A 366 -6.73 -16.59 32.81
CA GLY A 366 -7.22 -17.95 32.66
C GLY A 366 -8.53 -18.10 31.92
N ASP A 367 -9.20 -16.99 31.53
CA ASP A 367 -10.40 -17.04 30.69
C ASP A 367 -10.14 -17.73 29.36
N GLN A 368 -11.17 -18.44 28.87
CA GLN A 368 -11.25 -18.82 27.48
C GLN A 368 -11.74 -17.63 26.66
N VAL A 369 -10.93 -17.17 25.72
CA VAL A 369 -11.20 -15.98 24.92
C VAL A 369 -11.33 -16.30 23.44
N TYR A 370 -12.20 -15.57 22.75
CA TYR A 370 -12.35 -15.66 21.31
C TYR A 370 -11.37 -14.69 20.62
N VAL A 371 -10.54 -15.25 19.76
CA VAL A 371 -9.56 -14.52 18.97
C VAL A 371 -10.01 -14.49 17.52
N GLU A 372 -10.03 -13.33 16.90
CA GLU A 372 -10.26 -13.14 15.47
C GLU A 372 -9.00 -12.61 14.79
N LYS A 373 -8.79 -13.09 13.56
CA LYS A 373 -7.80 -12.54 12.63
C LYS A 373 -8.56 -12.07 11.40
N GLY A 374 -9.14 -10.88 11.48
CA GLY A 374 -9.72 -10.21 10.32
C GLY A 374 -8.65 -9.82 9.32
N GLY A 375 -8.96 -9.48 8.07
CA GLY A 375 -8.03 -9.09 7.00
C GLY A 375 -6.90 -8.13 7.36
N GLU A 376 -6.71 -7.87 8.64
CA GLU A 376 -5.55 -7.27 9.27
C GLU A 376 -4.64 -8.37 9.83
N ILE A 377 -3.37 -8.14 9.73
CA ILE A 377 -2.33 -9.09 10.17
C ILE A 377 -2.34 -9.28 11.70
N ILE A 378 -2.99 -8.37 12.46
CA ILE A 378 -2.96 -8.33 13.93
C ILE A 378 -4.19 -9.05 14.51
N PRO A 379 -4.00 -10.18 15.24
CA PRO A 379 -5.08 -10.82 15.97
C PRO A 379 -5.66 -9.91 17.07
N LYS A 380 -6.97 -10.00 17.31
CA LYS A 380 -7.67 -9.24 18.37
C LYS A 380 -8.56 -10.15 19.20
N ILE A 381 -8.75 -9.80 20.47
CA ILE A 381 -9.72 -10.44 21.34
C ILE A 381 -11.09 -9.79 21.09
N VAL A 382 -12.11 -10.62 20.83
CA VAL A 382 -13.47 -10.16 20.51
C VAL A 382 -14.53 -10.63 21.50
N GLY A 383 -14.18 -11.51 22.42
CA GLY A 383 -15.11 -12.00 23.41
C GLY A 383 -14.47 -12.95 24.42
N VAL A 384 -15.24 -13.29 25.44
CA VAL A 384 -14.91 -14.26 26.50
C VAL A 384 -15.98 -15.35 26.50
N ASN A 385 -15.56 -16.60 26.58
CA ASN A 385 -16.45 -17.72 26.83
C ASN A 385 -16.78 -17.78 28.34
N VAL A 386 -17.81 -17.06 28.75
CA VAL A 386 -18.20 -16.96 30.16
C VAL A 386 -18.68 -18.29 30.72
N GLU A 387 -19.27 -19.15 29.89
CA GLU A 387 -19.73 -20.47 30.29
C GLU A 387 -18.57 -21.43 30.65
N ALA A 388 -17.43 -21.25 29.98
CA ALA A 388 -16.21 -22.01 30.24
C ALA A 388 -15.40 -21.45 31.43
N ARG A 389 -15.85 -20.34 32.06
CA ARG A 389 -15.13 -19.71 33.16
C ARG A 389 -15.13 -20.60 34.38
N SER A 390 -13.98 -20.94 34.90
CA SER A 390 -13.79 -21.76 36.08
C SER A 390 -14.23 -21.02 37.37
N MET A 391 -14.73 -21.76 38.37
CA MET A 391 -14.95 -21.21 39.72
C MET A 391 -13.66 -20.72 40.40
N LEU A 392 -12.50 -21.21 39.95
CA LEU A 392 -11.17 -20.74 40.36
C LEU A 392 -10.66 -19.73 39.35
N MET A 393 -11.38 -18.62 39.20
CA MET A 393 -10.94 -17.52 38.32
C MET A 393 -9.62 -16.95 38.81
N GLY A 394 -8.75 -16.59 37.84
CA GLY A 394 -7.60 -15.75 38.10
C GLY A 394 -8.04 -14.29 38.38
N ASP A 395 -7.06 -13.44 38.64
CA ASP A 395 -7.29 -12.03 38.90
C ASP A 395 -7.95 -11.33 37.72
N LYS A 396 -8.88 -10.41 38.02
CA LYS A 396 -9.48 -9.53 37.02
C LYS A 396 -8.38 -8.67 36.37
N VAL A 397 -8.34 -8.67 35.05
CA VAL A 397 -7.42 -7.83 34.29
C VAL A 397 -7.83 -6.36 34.45
N ARG A 398 -6.88 -5.53 34.90
CA ARG A 398 -7.07 -4.10 35.05
C ARG A 398 -6.03 -3.36 34.21
N PHE A 399 -6.42 -2.24 33.64
CA PHE A 399 -5.48 -1.38 32.97
C PHE A 399 -4.49 -0.75 33.96
N ILE A 400 -3.23 -0.64 33.58
CA ILE A 400 -2.18 -0.08 34.43
C ILE A 400 -2.33 1.44 34.59
N ARG A 401 -1.81 1.97 35.70
CA ARG A 401 -1.88 3.41 36.02
C ARG A 401 -0.56 4.15 35.75
N VAL A 402 0.53 3.41 35.64
CA VAL A 402 1.86 3.95 35.40
C VAL A 402 2.48 3.30 34.18
N CYS A 403 3.32 4.02 33.49
CA CYS A 403 4.04 3.51 32.33
C CYS A 403 4.93 2.30 32.70
N PRO A 404 4.82 1.17 32.02
CA PRO A 404 5.60 -0.02 32.34
C PRO A 404 7.09 0.14 32.07
N GLU A 405 7.48 1.16 31.27
CA GLU A 405 8.86 1.38 30.84
C GLU A 405 9.60 2.44 31.67
N CYS A 406 8.90 3.51 32.08
CA CYS A 406 9.54 4.62 32.78
C CYS A 406 8.89 5.00 34.11
N GLY A 407 7.82 4.31 34.53
CA GLY A 407 7.13 4.53 35.81
C GLY A 407 6.31 5.81 35.90
N THR A 408 6.25 6.63 34.86
CA THR A 408 5.48 7.89 34.86
C THR A 408 3.98 7.60 34.87
N PRO A 409 3.17 8.33 35.69
CA PRO A 409 1.72 8.20 35.67
C PRO A 409 1.13 8.41 34.28
N LEU A 410 0.24 7.51 33.86
CA LEU A 410 -0.43 7.60 32.57
C LEU A 410 -1.54 8.65 32.59
N VAL A 411 -1.76 9.31 31.46
CA VAL A 411 -2.83 10.25 31.23
C VAL A 411 -3.81 9.74 30.18
N ARG A 412 -5.09 10.03 30.35
CA ARG A 412 -6.11 9.79 29.33
C ARG A 412 -6.78 11.11 29.00
N PRO A 413 -6.54 11.69 27.82
CA PRO A 413 -7.20 12.92 27.39
C PRO A 413 -8.72 12.72 27.32
N GLU A 414 -9.46 13.79 27.63
CA GLU A 414 -10.91 13.76 27.53
C GLU A 414 -11.37 13.45 26.09
N GLY A 415 -12.32 12.52 25.96
CA GLY A 415 -12.83 12.08 24.67
C GLY A 415 -11.93 11.09 23.92
N GLU A 416 -10.79 10.65 24.49
CA GLU A 416 -9.93 9.63 23.89
C GLU A 416 -10.04 8.28 24.64
N ALA A 417 -10.03 7.19 23.87
CA ALA A 417 -10.04 5.83 24.43
C ALA A 417 -8.66 5.36 24.90
N ALA A 418 -7.60 5.97 24.40
CA ALA A 418 -6.21 5.57 24.67
C ALA A 418 -5.64 6.25 25.92
N HIS A 419 -4.76 5.52 26.62
CA HIS A 419 -3.92 6.07 27.68
C HIS A 419 -2.51 6.33 27.13
N TYR A 420 -1.88 7.39 27.63
CA TYR A 420 -0.56 7.82 27.15
C TYR A 420 0.43 8.01 28.29
N CYS A 421 1.67 7.66 28.03
CA CYS A 421 2.80 8.08 28.85
C CYS A 421 3.22 9.51 28.43
N PRO A 422 3.10 10.53 29.30
CA PRO A 422 3.43 11.91 28.94
C PRO A 422 4.93 12.20 28.93
N ASN A 423 5.77 11.25 29.34
CA ASN A 423 7.23 11.42 29.43
C ASN A 423 7.90 11.20 28.06
N GLU A 424 7.69 12.12 27.14
CA GLU A 424 8.18 12.01 25.77
C GLU A 424 9.72 11.97 25.68
N SER A 425 10.42 12.69 26.55
CA SER A 425 11.88 12.82 26.48
C SER A 425 12.64 11.83 27.36
N GLY A 426 11.93 11.07 28.23
CA GLY A 426 12.56 10.14 29.17
C GLY A 426 12.07 8.70 29.04
N CYS A 427 11.06 8.43 28.19
CA CYS A 427 10.54 7.08 28.01
C CYS A 427 11.25 6.38 26.84
N PRO A 428 12.02 5.30 27.09
CA PRO A 428 12.87 4.68 26.05
C PRO A 428 12.10 4.27 24.78
N PRO A 429 10.92 3.60 24.81
CA PRO A 429 10.18 3.27 23.61
C PRO A 429 9.75 4.49 22.78
N GLN A 430 9.42 5.60 23.45
CA GLN A 430 9.04 6.83 22.74
C GLN A 430 10.24 7.46 22.05
N ILE A 431 11.39 7.49 22.69
CA ILE A 431 12.64 8.00 22.13
C ILE A 431 13.06 7.15 20.93
N LYS A 432 13.20 5.83 21.13
CA LYS A 432 13.57 4.89 20.05
C LYS A 432 12.59 4.97 18.89
N GLY A 433 11.28 4.92 19.16
CA GLY A 433 10.25 4.96 18.13
C GLY A 433 10.20 6.28 17.35
N ARG A 434 10.59 7.43 17.94
CA ARG A 434 10.72 8.70 17.22
C ARG A 434 11.94 8.72 16.31
N ILE A 435 13.06 8.19 16.78
CA ILE A 435 14.27 8.04 15.97
C ILE A 435 13.98 7.10 14.78
N GLU A 436 13.37 5.95 15.03
CA GLU A 436 12.91 5.03 13.99
C GLU A 436 12.01 5.72 12.98
N HIS A 437 11.00 6.45 13.43
CA HIS A 437 10.08 7.16 12.54
C HIS A 437 10.79 8.19 11.67
N PHE A 438 11.76 8.90 12.22
CA PHE A 438 12.54 9.90 11.49
C PHE A 438 13.36 9.26 10.37
N VAL A 439 13.96 8.10 10.63
CA VAL A 439 14.85 7.42 9.68
C VAL A 439 14.17 6.36 8.83
N THR A 440 12.92 6.00 9.12
CA THR A 440 12.22 4.77 8.66
C THR A 440 12.04 4.63 7.16
N ARG A 441 12.74 5.31 6.31
CA ARG A 441 12.50 5.01 4.89
C ARG A 441 13.72 4.75 4.03
N LYS A 442 14.95 4.74 4.60
CA LYS A 442 16.10 4.36 3.76
C LYS A 442 17.33 3.75 4.44
N ALA A 443 17.58 3.93 5.74
CA ALA A 443 18.93 3.69 6.22
C ALA A 443 19.09 2.80 7.46
N ILE A 444 18.16 2.80 8.40
CA ILE A 444 18.39 2.22 9.74
C ILE A 444 17.19 1.37 10.17
N GLY A 445 17.45 0.09 10.49
CA GLY A 445 16.44 -0.79 11.08
C GLY A 445 16.25 -0.56 12.60
N PRO A 446 15.12 -1.04 13.19
CA PRO A 446 14.82 -0.91 14.62
C PRO A 446 15.94 -1.45 15.52
N GLU A 447 16.56 -2.56 15.15
CA GLU A 447 17.68 -3.17 15.91
C GLU A 447 18.88 -2.24 15.98
N THR A 448 19.21 -1.55 14.90
CA THR A 448 20.31 -0.57 14.87
C THR A 448 20.02 0.63 15.77
N VAL A 449 18.77 1.14 15.75
CA VAL A 449 18.37 2.24 16.66
C VAL A 449 18.47 1.79 18.11
N GLU A 450 18.06 0.57 18.41
CA GLU A 450 18.18 0.00 19.75
C GLU A 450 19.63 -0.12 20.22
N ASP A 451 20.54 -0.64 19.38
CA ASP A 451 21.95 -0.75 19.67
C ASP A 451 22.60 0.62 19.93
N LEU A 452 22.33 1.60 19.08
CA LEU A 452 22.83 2.97 19.20
C LEU A 452 22.30 3.68 20.47
N TYR A 453 21.01 3.49 20.76
CA TYR A 453 20.38 4.04 21.96
C TYR A 453 20.96 3.43 23.24
N ASN A 454 21.07 2.09 23.30
CA ASN A 454 21.59 1.37 24.45
C ASN A 454 23.08 1.67 24.71
N ALA A 455 23.84 1.89 23.65
CA ALA A 455 25.24 2.32 23.75
C ALA A 455 25.39 3.81 24.15
N GLY A 456 24.30 4.57 24.21
CA GLY A 456 24.32 5.99 24.61
C GLY A 456 24.75 6.96 23.51
N TYR A 457 24.91 6.49 22.26
CA TYR A 457 25.33 7.32 21.14
C TYR A 457 24.18 8.20 20.60
N VAL A 458 22.93 7.75 20.70
CA VAL A 458 21.78 8.41 20.13
C VAL A 458 20.67 8.56 21.17
N LYS A 459 20.24 9.82 21.42
CA LYS A 459 19.14 10.19 22.32
C LYS A 459 18.00 10.87 21.56
N ASP A 460 18.27 11.43 20.40
CA ASP A 460 17.31 12.01 19.48
C ASP A 460 17.76 11.81 18.02
N SER A 461 16.94 12.23 17.06
CA SER A 461 17.25 12.07 15.65
C SER A 461 18.41 12.92 15.15
N ALA A 462 18.75 14.03 15.81
CA ALA A 462 19.89 14.85 15.41
C ALA A 462 21.24 14.20 15.76
N ASP A 463 21.28 13.38 16.83
CA ASP A 463 22.49 12.64 17.21
C ASP A 463 22.95 11.66 16.12
N LEU A 464 22.03 11.17 15.28
CA LEU A 464 22.38 10.29 14.15
C LEU A 464 23.41 10.91 13.21
N TYR A 465 23.29 12.22 12.99
CA TYR A 465 24.15 12.97 12.07
C TYR A 465 25.51 13.37 12.67
N THR A 466 25.71 13.11 13.96
CA THR A 466 26.99 13.31 14.67
C THR A 466 27.80 12.04 14.83
N LEU A 467 27.25 10.88 14.43
CA LEU A 467 27.92 9.59 14.47
C LEU A 467 29.15 9.57 13.57
N THR A 468 30.14 8.80 13.99
CA THR A 468 31.34 8.50 13.20
C THR A 468 31.47 7.01 12.92
N VAL A 469 32.20 6.63 11.88
CA VAL A 469 32.52 5.21 11.60
C VAL A 469 33.18 4.56 12.84
N ALA A 470 34.03 5.30 13.54
CA ALA A 470 34.70 4.79 14.75
C ALA A 470 33.72 4.47 15.89
N ASP A 471 32.64 5.23 16.04
CA ASP A 471 31.59 4.96 17.03
C ASP A 471 30.85 3.67 16.70
N LEU A 472 30.52 3.48 15.43
CA LEU A 472 29.81 2.29 14.94
C LEU A 472 30.67 1.02 15.10
N LEU A 473 31.97 1.10 14.82
CA LEU A 473 32.89 -0.04 14.96
C LEU A 473 33.12 -0.49 16.41
N ARG A 474 32.70 0.31 17.40
CA ARG A 474 32.72 -0.09 18.82
C ARG A 474 31.51 -0.95 19.22
N LEU A 475 30.49 -0.98 18.39
CA LEU A 475 29.31 -1.80 18.63
C LEU A 475 29.53 -3.24 18.16
N GLU A 476 29.01 -4.20 18.92
CA GLU A 476 29.05 -5.61 18.52
C GLU A 476 28.31 -5.79 17.17
N ARG A 477 28.83 -6.69 16.32
CA ARG A 477 28.27 -7.04 14.98
C ARG A 477 28.44 -5.98 13.90
N TRP A 478 29.14 -4.87 14.13
CA TRP A 478 29.42 -3.88 13.11
C TRP A 478 30.75 -4.10 12.41
N ALA A 479 30.71 -4.13 11.06
CA ALA A 479 31.88 -4.19 10.21
C ALA A 479 32.05 -2.84 9.46
N GLU A 480 33.26 -2.56 9.00
CA GLU A 480 33.61 -1.31 8.33
C GLU A 480 32.65 -0.97 7.18
N LYS A 481 32.29 -1.97 6.37
CA LYS A 481 31.36 -1.80 5.24
C LYS A 481 29.95 -1.41 5.68
N SER A 482 29.43 -2.02 6.76
CA SER A 482 28.09 -1.67 7.29
C SER A 482 28.08 -0.27 7.91
N ALA A 483 29.18 0.10 8.59
CA ALA A 483 29.35 1.44 9.15
C ALA A 483 29.42 2.51 8.05
N GLN A 484 30.20 2.29 7.00
CA GLN A 484 30.28 3.19 5.85
C GLN A 484 28.94 3.32 5.11
N ASN A 485 28.20 2.21 4.92
CA ASN A 485 26.88 2.24 4.29
C ASN A 485 25.90 3.07 5.11
N LEU A 486 25.90 2.94 6.44
CA LEU A 486 25.05 3.76 7.29
C LEU A 486 25.39 5.25 7.16
N MET A 487 26.67 5.60 7.21
CA MET A 487 27.12 6.99 7.09
C MET A 487 26.73 7.59 5.73
N SER A 488 26.87 6.82 4.65
CA SER A 488 26.44 7.23 3.31
C SER A 488 24.92 7.47 3.24
N SER A 489 24.14 6.56 3.82
CA SER A 489 22.67 6.70 3.86
C SER A 489 22.21 7.90 4.68
N LEU A 490 22.90 8.21 5.78
CA LEU A 490 22.62 9.41 6.59
C LEU A 490 22.95 10.68 5.80
N GLU A 491 24.05 10.71 5.05
CA GLU A 491 24.39 11.86 4.21
C GLU A 491 23.36 12.06 3.07
N GLU A 492 22.95 10.98 2.41
CA GLU A 492 21.89 11.02 1.40
C GLU A 492 20.56 11.51 2.00
N SER A 493 20.26 11.15 3.25
CA SER A 493 19.02 11.55 3.91
C SER A 493 18.91 13.07 4.14
N LYS A 494 19.99 13.81 4.13
CA LYS A 494 20.00 15.29 4.21
C LYS A 494 19.38 15.94 2.97
N GLN A 495 19.34 15.21 1.85
CA GLN A 495 18.82 15.70 0.57
C GLN A 495 17.32 15.45 0.37
N VAL A 496 16.65 14.80 1.31
CA VAL A 496 15.20 14.58 1.21
C VAL A 496 14.44 15.90 1.25
N PRO A 497 13.29 16.02 0.53
CA PRO A 497 12.53 17.26 0.50
C PRO A 497 11.94 17.62 1.88
N PHE A 498 11.68 18.91 2.09
CA PHE A 498 11.26 19.45 3.39
C PHE A 498 9.99 18.78 3.95
N GLU A 499 9.01 18.45 3.12
CA GLU A 499 7.80 17.75 3.57
C GLU A 499 8.10 16.37 4.18
N ARG A 500 9.18 15.72 3.76
CA ARG A 500 9.64 14.45 4.36
C ARG A 500 10.30 14.67 5.72
N VAL A 501 11.07 15.75 5.84
CA VAL A 501 11.68 16.12 7.12
C VAL A 501 10.58 16.50 8.12
N LEU A 502 9.62 17.32 7.71
CA LEU A 502 8.48 17.73 8.57
C LEU A 502 7.66 16.53 9.04
N PHE A 503 7.37 15.59 8.14
CA PHE A 503 6.71 14.32 8.50
C PHE A 503 7.58 13.51 9.49
N GLY A 504 8.89 13.46 9.26
CA GLY A 504 9.86 12.76 10.11
C GLY A 504 9.92 13.29 11.55
N LEU A 505 9.67 14.59 11.77
CA LEU A 505 9.61 15.16 13.12
C LEU A 505 8.54 14.51 14.01
N GLY A 506 7.55 13.85 13.40
CA GLY A 506 6.57 13.06 14.14
C GLY A 506 5.55 13.87 14.92
N ILE A 507 5.26 15.11 14.50
CA ILE A 507 4.24 15.96 15.10
C ILE A 507 2.90 15.23 15.09
N ARG A 508 2.22 15.20 16.22
CA ARG A 508 0.95 14.48 16.38
C ARG A 508 -0.08 14.97 15.37
N PHE A 509 -0.80 14.08 14.74
CA PHE A 509 -1.79 14.32 13.66
C PHE A 509 -1.20 14.85 12.33
N VAL A 510 0.10 15.11 12.25
CA VAL A 510 0.77 15.51 11.02
C VAL A 510 1.28 14.26 10.31
N GLY A 511 0.43 13.70 9.44
CA GLY A 511 0.79 12.64 8.51
C GLY A 511 1.46 13.19 7.26
N GLU A 512 1.83 12.32 6.33
CA GLU A 512 2.52 12.71 5.09
C GLU A 512 1.73 13.74 4.26
N THR A 513 0.41 13.55 4.13
CA THR A 513 -0.48 14.49 3.40
C THR A 513 -0.54 15.86 4.07
N VAL A 514 -0.68 15.88 5.40
CA VAL A 514 -0.71 17.11 6.19
C VAL A 514 0.63 17.85 6.10
N ALA A 515 1.75 17.13 6.19
CA ALA A 515 3.08 17.71 6.03
C ALA A 515 3.25 18.37 4.65
N LYS A 516 2.81 17.73 3.58
CA LYS A 516 2.81 18.33 2.23
C LYS A 516 1.97 19.61 2.16
N ARG A 517 0.77 19.64 2.78
CA ARG A 517 -0.09 20.82 2.84
C ARG A 517 0.57 21.96 3.59
N LEU A 518 1.12 21.70 4.77
CA LEU A 518 1.81 22.68 5.57
C LEU A 518 3.02 23.26 4.84
N VAL A 519 3.84 22.42 4.21
CA VAL A 519 5.01 22.87 3.43
C VAL A 519 4.58 23.70 2.21
N SER A 520 3.50 23.31 1.55
CA SER A 520 2.94 24.10 0.43
C SER A 520 2.45 25.49 0.85
N ALA A 521 1.95 25.63 2.09
CA ALA A 521 1.43 26.90 2.60
C ALA A 521 2.52 27.80 3.19
N PHE A 522 3.45 27.23 3.95
CA PHE A 522 4.43 27.99 4.74
C PHE A 522 5.84 27.99 4.16
N HIS A 523 6.18 27.08 3.27
CA HIS A 523 7.44 26.98 2.52
C HIS A 523 8.71 26.76 3.34
N SER A 524 8.76 27.15 4.60
CA SER A 524 9.92 26.97 5.49
C SER A 524 9.49 26.62 6.92
N ILE A 525 10.42 26.02 7.66
CA ILE A 525 10.19 25.68 9.05
C ILE A 525 10.02 26.93 9.93
N GLU A 526 10.73 28.00 9.62
CA GLU A 526 10.65 29.27 10.34
C GLU A 526 9.26 29.92 10.19
N ALA A 527 8.71 29.90 8.96
CA ALA A 527 7.36 30.39 8.72
C ALA A 527 6.31 29.56 9.45
N LEU A 528 6.52 28.25 9.52
CA LEU A 528 5.63 27.33 10.25
C LEU A 528 5.71 27.54 11.76
N GLU A 529 6.90 27.78 12.32
CA GLU A 529 7.10 28.09 13.74
C GLU A 529 6.40 29.39 14.17
N GLN A 530 6.32 30.37 13.27
CA GLN A 530 5.73 31.71 13.52
C GLN A 530 4.24 31.75 13.19
N ALA A 531 3.68 30.71 12.60
CA ALA A 531 2.28 30.68 12.18
C ALA A 531 1.33 30.75 13.38
N SER A 532 0.27 31.58 13.25
CA SER A 532 -0.83 31.61 14.22
C SER A 532 -1.81 30.46 14.03
N LEU A 533 -2.71 30.26 15.00
CA LEU A 533 -3.80 29.30 14.88
C LEU A 533 -4.65 29.58 13.63
N GLU A 534 -4.94 30.84 13.37
CA GLU A 534 -5.74 31.30 12.23
C GLU A 534 -5.05 30.99 10.90
N ASP A 535 -3.73 31.22 10.81
CA ASP A 535 -2.94 30.90 9.61
C ASP A 535 -2.95 29.39 9.32
N LEU A 536 -2.80 28.58 10.34
CA LEU A 536 -2.80 27.11 10.20
C LEU A 536 -4.17 26.57 9.79
N VAL A 537 -5.25 27.06 10.41
CA VAL A 537 -6.62 26.62 10.09
C VAL A 537 -7.07 27.12 8.70
N ALA A 538 -6.49 28.19 8.21
CA ALA A 538 -6.74 28.68 6.85
C ALA A 538 -6.22 27.74 5.76
N VAL A 539 -5.29 26.83 6.08
CA VAL A 539 -4.79 25.83 5.15
C VAL A 539 -5.84 24.74 4.97
N ASP A 540 -6.12 24.38 3.72
CA ASP A 540 -7.12 23.34 3.39
C ASP A 540 -6.79 21.99 4.07
N GLU A 541 -7.82 21.31 4.58
CA GLU A 541 -7.74 20.05 5.34
C GLU A 541 -7.02 20.17 6.72
N ILE A 542 -6.62 21.35 7.16
CA ILE A 542 -6.04 21.56 8.49
C ILE A 542 -7.13 22.04 9.45
N GLY A 543 -7.64 21.13 10.26
CA GLY A 543 -8.58 21.46 11.33
C GLY A 543 -7.88 21.98 12.59
N GLU A 544 -8.66 22.58 13.50
CA GLU A 544 -8.17 23.17 14.76
C GLU A 544 -7.30 22.20 15.58
N ARG A 545 -7.66 20.92 15.63
CA ARG A 545 -6.91 19.89 16.35
C ARG A 545 -5.49 19.68 15.80
N ILE A 546 -5.33 19.71 14.47
CA ILE A 546 -4.02 19.59 13.81
C ILE A 546 -3.22 20.88 14.07
N ALA A 547 -3.86 22.03 13.90
CA ALA A 547 -3.24 23.34 14.11
C ALA A 547 -2.71 23.49 15.55
N GLN A 548 -3.50 23.13 16.55
CA GLN A 548 -3.08 23.13 17.96
C GLN A 548 -1.92 22.19 18.22
N SER A 549 -1.88 21.02 17.57
CA SER A 549 -0.77 20.09 17.69
C SER A 549 0.53 20.66 17.12
N VAL A 550 0.48 21.35 16.00
CA VAL A 550 1.64 22.05 15.42
C VAL A 550 2.13 23.16 16.34
N LEU A 551 1.23 24.02 16.84
CA LEU A 551 1.57 25.08 17.80
C LEU A 551 2.19 24.53 19.09
N SER A 552 1.60 23.48 19.64
CA SER A 552 2.12 22.82 20.85
C SER A 552 3.52 22.26 20.63
N TYR A 553 3.77 21.66 19.46
CA TYR A 553 5.09 21.13 19.12
C TYR A 553 6.18 22.20 19.12
N PHE A 554 5.92 23.34 18.45
CA PHE A 554 6.89 24.43 18.36
C PHE A 554 6.93 25.34 19.59
N SER A 555 5.97 25.26 20.50
CA SER A 555 6.02 25.95 21.79
C SER A 555 7.01 25.29 22.76
N ASP A 556 7.31 23.99 22.57
CA ASP A 556 8.30 23.26 23.37
C ASP A 556 9.73 23.61 22.93
N GLU A 557 10.53 24.13 23.86
CA GLU A 557 11.92 24.51 23.62
C GLU A 557 12.80 23.33 23.18
N LYS A 558 12.52 22.12 23.68
CA LYS A 558 13.24 20.89 23.30
C LYS A 558 13.05 20.56 21.83
N ASN A 559 11.81 20.70 21.33
CA ASN A 559 11.50 20.46 19.93
C ASN A 559 12.15 21.51 19.02
N ARG A 560 12.13 22.77 19.40
CA ARG A 560 12.84 23.83 18.66
C ARG A 560 14.35 23.59 18.63
N THR A 561 14.93 23.18 19.76
CA THR A 561 16.35 22.81 19.82
C THR A 561 16.68 21.66 18.89
N LEU A 562 15.83 20.61 18.86
CA LEU A 562 15.98 19.48 17.94
C LEU A 562 15.95 19.94 16.49
N VAL A 563 14.97 20.77 16.12
CA VAL A 563 14.81 21.30 14.75
C VAL A 563 16.04 22.13 14.36
N ASN A 564 16.54 23.00 15.25
CA ASN A 564 17.74 23.80 14.99
C ASN A 564 18.98 22.91 14.79
N ARG A 565 19.18 21.88 15.63
CA ARG A 565 20.27 20.93 15.48
C ARG A 565 20.20 20.16 14.16
N LEU A 566 19.02 19.72 13.74
CA LEU A 566 18.81 19.06 12.44
C LEU A 566 19.13 20.01 11.28
N LYS A 567 18.75 21.30 11.40
CA LYS A 567 19.09 22.34 10.43
C LYS A 567 20.60 22.58 10.33
N GLU A 568 21.30 22.64 11.47
CA GLU A 568 22.77 22.76 11.53
C GLU A 568 23.48 21.56 10.89
N GLN A 569 22.88 20.37 10.94
CA GLN A 569 23.38 19.18 10.25
C GLN A 569 23.12 19.16 8.74
N GLY A 570 22.46 20.18 8.21
CA GLY A 570 22.25 20.38 6.77
C GLY A 570 21.00 19.73 6.20
N LEU A 571 20.01 19.37 7.04
CA LEU A 571 18.72 18.90 6.53
C LEU A 571 17.93 20.04 5.89
N ARG A 572 17.15 19.71 4.87
CA ARG A 572 16.32 20.71 4.17
C ARG A 572 15.12 21.09 5.01
N MET A 573 15.11 22.35 5.49
CA MET A 573 14.05 22.91 6.32
C MET A 573 13.21 23.95 5.57
N ALA A 574 13.37 24.03 4.25
CA ALA A 574 12.61 24.92 3.37
C ALA A 574 12.48 24.32 1.97
N VAL A 575 11.51 24.80 1.24
CA VAL A 575 11.35 24.54 -0.20
C VAL A 575 12.47 25.27 -0.94
N SER A 576 13.11 24.62 -1.95
CA SER A 576 14.21 25.24 -2.69
C SER A 576 13.73 26.46 -3.51
N GLU A 577 14.63 27.43 -3.71
CA GLU A 577 14.33 28.61 -4.54
C GLU A 577 13.91 28.21 -5.97
N GLU A 578 14.45 27.13 -6.49
CA GLU A 578 14.13 26.58 -7.80
C GLU A 578 12.69 26.02 -7.87
N GLN A 579 12.23 25.40 -6.79
CA GLN A 579 10.84 24.97 -6.63
C GLN A 579 9.87 26.13 -6.44
N LEU A 580 10.31 27.22 -5.81
CA LEU A 580 9.54 28.45 -5.65
C LEU A 580 9.51 29.27 -6.95
N ALA A 581 10.62 29.32 -7.71
CA ALA A 581 10.71 30.02 -8.99
C ALA A 581 9.79 29.44 -10.07
N ASN A 582 9.50 28.15 -10.00
CA ASN A 582 8.53 27.47 -10.85
C ASN A 582 7.07 27.70 -10.44
N ARG A 583 6.81 28.46 -9.37
CA ARG A 583 5.48 28.91 -8.96
C ARG A 583 5.20 30.30 -9.52
N SER A 584 4.03 30.50 -10.06
CA SER A 584 3.57 31.83 -10.48
C SER A 584 2.33 32.21 -9.66
N GLU A 585 2.03 33.52 -9.63
CA GLU A 585 0.83 34.04 -8.95
C GLU A 585 -0.32 34.33 -9.94
N LYS A 586 -0.27 33.74 -11.16
CA LYS A 586 -1.26 34.00 -12.23
C LYS A 586 -2.70 33.66 -11.84
N LEU A 587 -2.87 32.69 -10.98
CA LEU A 587 -4.18 32.26 -10.46
C LEU A 587 -4.42 32.66 -9.00
N LYS A 588 -3.59 33.55 -8.44
CA LYS A 588 -3.69 33.99 -7.04
C LYS A 588 -5.08 34.57 -6.73
N GLY A 589 -5.69 34.07 -5.69
CA GLY A 589 -7.02 34.51 -5.24
C GLY A 589 -8.18 33.88 -5.99
N LEU A 590 -7.92 33.07 -7.03
CA LEU A 590 -8.95 32.34 -7.77
C LEU A 590 -9.22 30.98 -7.15
N THR A 591 -10.49 30.66 -6.96
CA THR A 591 -10.96 29.33 -6.57
C THR A 591 -11.51 28.61 -7.80
N ILE A 592 -10.89 27.51 -8.18
CA ILE A 592 -11.24 26.74 -9.38
C ILE A 592 -11.71 25.34 -8.98
N VAL A 593 -12.86 24.94 -9.52
CA VAL A 593 -13.42 23.58 -9.37
C VAL A 593 -13.14 22.81 -10.65
N ILE A 594 -12.59 21.61 -10.53
CA ILE A 594 -12.33 20.74 -11.67
C ILE A 594 -13.48 19.74 -11.81
N SER A 595 -14.05 19.61 -13.02
CA SER A 595 -15.16 18.71 -13.31
C SER A 595 -15.09 18.13 -14.72
N GLY A 596 -15.42 16.86 -14.87
CA GLY A 596 -15.40 16.18 -16.16
C GLY A 596 -14.13 15.38 -16.43
N THR A 597 -13.98 14.93 -17.68
CA THR A 597 -12.83 14.16 -18.19
C THR A 597 -12.01 15.05 -19.12
N PHE A 598 -10.72 14.99 -19.01
CA PHE A 598 -9.80 15.87 -19.71
C PHE A 598 -8.98 15.10 -20.76
N SER A 599 -8.61 15.78 -21.84
CA SER A 599 -7.90 15.21 -22.96
C SER A 599 -6.40 15.52 -22.95
N LYS A 600 -5.99 16.67 -22.40
CA LYS A 600 -4.60 17.15 -22.45
C LYS A 600 -3.80 16.76 -21.21
N HIS A 601 -4.40 16.87 -20.04
CA HIS A 601 -3.78 16.58 -18.76
C HIS A 601 -4.76 15.81 -17.86
N SER A 602 -4.25 15.04 -16.93
CA SER A 602 -5.07 14.39 -15.91
C SER A 602 -5.65 15.44 -14.94
N ARG A 603 -6.70 15.05 -14.23
CA ARG A 603 -7.33 15.90 -13.22
C ARG A 603 -6.35 16.31 -12.11
N ASP A 604 -5.43 15.40 -11.74
CA ASP A 604 -4.44 15.67 -10.71
C ASP A 604 -3.33 16.62 -11.22
N GLU A 605 -2.98 16.53 -12.50
CA GLU A 605 -2.07 17.50 -13.13
C GLU A 605 -2.70 18.90 -13.17
N TYR A 606 -3.98 19.03 -13.53
CA TYR A 606 -4.67 20.32 -13.47
C TYR A 606 -4.77 20.87 -12.05
N LYS A 607 -4.98 20.01 -11.07
CA LYS A 607 -4.94 20.39 -9.66
C LYS A 607 -3.57 20.93 -9.27
N ALA A 608 -2.52 20.22 -9.64
CA ALA A 608 -1.14 20.66 -9.41
C ALA A 608 -0.83 22.00 -10.11
N MET A 609 -1.29 22.19 -11.36
CA MET A 609 -1.13 23.45 -12.09
C MET A 609 -1.84 24.62 -11.40
N ILE A 610 -3.07 24.42 -10.93
CA ILE A 610 -3.82 25.45 -10.19
C ILE A 610 -3.03 25.87 -8.93
N GLU A 611 -2.57 24.90 -8.16
CA GLU A 611 -1.82 25.12 -6.92
C GLU A 611 -0.43 25.76 -7.21
N GLN A 612 0.25 25.31 -8.28
CA GLN A 612 1.54 25.84 -8.72
C GLN A 612 1.46 27.32 -9.14
N HIS A 613 0.32 27.73 -9.69
CA HIS A 613 0.09 29.12 -10.12
C HIS A 613 -0.68 29.95 -9.08
N GLY A 614 -0.71 29.51 -7.82
CA GLY A 614 -1.27 30.28 -6.69
C GLY A 614 -2.79 30.25 -6.58
N GLY A 615 -3.48 29.44 -7.38
CA GLY A 615 -4.92 29.23 -7.31
C GLY A 615 -5.34 28.23 -6.24
N LYS A 616 -6.59 28.26 -5.83
CA LYS A 616 -7.20 27.30 -4.90
C LYS A 616 -8.05 26.29 -5.68
N ASN A 617 -7.76 24.99 -5.55
CA ASN A 617 -8.65 23.97 -6.06
C ASN A 617 -9.70 23.59 -5.01
N SER A 618 -10.99 23.59 -5.39
CA SER A 618 -12.11 23.17 -4.55
C SER A 618 -12.82 21.96 -5.11
N GLY A 619 -13.23 21.03 -4.25
CA GLY A 619 -13.98 19.83 -4.66
C GLY A 619 -15.46 20.10 -5.00
N SER A 620 -16.03 21.23 -4.51
CA SER A 620 -17.45 21.57 -4.69
C SER A 620 -17.64 23.03 -5.15
N VAL A 621 -18.65 23.23 -5.97
CA VAL A 621 -19.05 24.58 -6.44
C VAL A 621 -19.74 25.31 -5.31
N SER A 622 -19.32 26.55 -5.04
CA SER A 622 -19.89 27.44 -4.02
C SER A 622 -19.90 28.87 -4.51
N GLY A 623 -20.50 29.78 -3.77
CA GLY A 623 -20.49 31.23 -4.09
C GLY A 623 -19.07 31.87 -4.07
N LYS A 624 -18.05 31.12 -3.64
CA LYS A 624 -16.63 31.51 -3.66
C LYS A 624 -15.87 30.89 -4.83
N THR A 625 -16.54 30.17 -5.72
CA THR A 625 -15.91 29.56 -6.90
C THR A 625 -15.88 30.56 -8.03
N ASP A 626 -14.69 30.86 -8.56
CA ASP A 626 -14.51 31.81 -9.66
C ASP A 626 -14.68 31.11 -11.02
N TYR A 627 -14.11 29.93 -11.17
CA TYR A 627 -14.16 29.15 -12.39
C TYR A 627 -14.45 27.68 -12.14
N ILE A 628 -15.09 27.05 -13.11
CA ILE A 628 -15.10 25.60 -13.24
C ILE A 628 -14.29 25.23 -14.47
N LEU A 629 -13.17 24.55 -14.27
CA LEU A 629 -12.44 23.89 -15.34
C LEU A 629 -13.23 22.62 -15.74
N ALA A 630 -13.89 22.69 -16.87
CA ALA A 630 -14.76 21.64 -17.37
C ALA A 630 -14.07 20.88 -18.50
N GLY A 631 -13.90 19.58 -18.30
CA GLY A 631 -13.62 18.63 -19.36
C GLY A 631 -14.90 18.08 -19.98
N GLU A 632 -14.77 17.07 -20.82
CA GLU A 632 -15.91 16.36 -21.36
C GLU A 632 -16.71 15.67 -20.24
N ASN A 633 -18.04 15.56 -20.42
CA ASN A 633 -18.94 14.90 -19.47
C ASN A 633 -18.94 15.50 -18.04
N MET A 634 -18.92 16.82 -17.94
CA MET A 634 -19.13 17.48 -16.66
C MET A 634 -20.44 17.02 -16.00
N GLY A 635 -20.39 16.66 -14.72
CA GLY A 635 -21.54 16.14 -13.98
C GLY A 635 -22.71 17.16 -13.91
N PRO A 636 -23.96 16.72 -14.15
CA PRO A 636 -25.13 17.59 -14.24
C PRO A 636 -25.38 18.41 -12.96
N ALA A 637 -25.12 17.88 -11.79
CA ALA A 637 -25.27 18.58 -10.51
C ALA A 637 -24.32 19.78 -10.36
N LYS A 638 -23.09 19.69 -10.87
CA LYS A 638 -22.15 20.80 -10.88
C LYS A 638 -22.53 21.85 -11.93
N LEU A 639 -23.03 21.41 -13.09
CA LEU A 639 -23.51 22.29 -14.14
C LEU A 639 -24.70 23.14 -13.66
N GLU A 640 -25.70 22.49 -13.05
CA GLU A 640 -26.87 23.17 -12.48
C GLU A 640 -26.46 24.17 -11.38
N LYS A 641 -25.56 23.77 -10.50
CA LYS A 641 -25.08 24.62 -9.41
C LYS A 641 -24.25 25.80 -9.92
N ALA A 642 -23.46 25.61 -11.00
CA ALA A 642 -22.75 26.65 -11.69
C ALA A 642 -23.69 27.70 -12.30
N ALA A 643 -24.71 27.24 -13.00
CA ALA A 643 -25.74 28.11 -13.59
C ALA A 643 -26.48 28.92 -12.51
N LYS A 644 -26.84 28.28 -11.39
CA LYS A 644 -27.55 28.91 -10.27
C LYS A 644 -26.72 29.97 -9.55
N LEU A 645 -25.40 29.76 -9.46
CA LEU A 645 -24.47 30.67 -8.78
C LEU A 645 -23.74 31.63 -9.72
N GLY A 646 -23.95 31.54 -11.03
CA GLY A 646 -23.31 32.39 -12.03
C GLY A 646 -21.81 32.13 -12.19
N VAL A 647 -21.33 30.93 -11.85
CA VAL A 647 -19.90 30.58 -11.92
C VAL A 647 -19.51 30.32 -13.39
N LYS A 648 -18.41 30.94 -13.83
CA LYS A 648 -17.91 30.77 -15.20
C LYS A 648 -17.32 29.37 -15.41
N ILE A 649 -17.70 28.78 -16.54
CA ILE A 649 -17.17 27.49 -16.98
C ILE A 649 -16.12 27.75 -18.07
N ILE A 650 -14.93 27.18 -17.90
CA ILE A 650 -13.81 27.27 -18.86
C ILE A 650 -13.39 25.86 -19.29
N ASN A 651 -12.93 25.72 -20.52
CA ASN A 651 -12.37 24.48 -21.04
C ASN A 651 -10.84 24.41 -20.79
N GLU A 652 -10.22 23.29 -21.19
CA GLU A 652 -8.78 23.07 -21.03
C GLU A 652 -7.94 24.15 -21.71
N ASP A 653 -8.30 24.56 -22.96
CA ASP A 653 -7.56 25.59 -23.69
C ASP A 653 -7.62 26.95 -23.01
N ALA A 654 -8.79 27.35 -22.57
CA ALA A 654 -8.97 28.59 -21.85
C ALA A 654 -8.20 28.61 -20.53
N PHE A 655 -8.16 27.48 -19.81
CA PHE A 655 -7.38 27.37 -18.60
C PHE A 655 -5.88 27.44 -18.85
N LEU A 656 -5.37 26.70 -19.85
CA LEU A 656 -3.94 26.73 -20.20
C LEU A 656 -3.50 28.12 -20.65
N ASN A 657 -4.32 28.83 -21.43
CA ASN A 657 -4.05 30.22 -21.82
C ASN A 657 -4.02 31.18 -20.60
N MET A 658 -4.68 30.88 -19.48
CA MET A 658 -4.54 31.65 -18.24
C MET A 658 -3.18 31.44 -17.58
N LEU A 659 -2.49 30.37 -17.91
CA LEU A 659 -1.18 30.02 -17.37
C LEU A 659 -0.02 30.54 -18.25
N GLU A 660 -0.26 30.84 -19.53
CA GLU A 660 0.68 31.53 -20.41
C GLU A 660 0.75 33.04 -20.10
#